data_ca58a1b108ecaf562233472a605b1269
#
_entry.id   ca58a1b108ecaf562233472a605b1269
#
_cell.length_a   1.000
_cell.length_b   1.000
_cell.length_c   1.000
_cell.angle_alpha   90.00
_cell.angle_beta   90.00
_cell.angle_gamma   90.00
#
_symmetry.space_group_name_H-M   'P 1'
#
loop_
_entity.id
_entity.type
_entity.pdbx_description
1 polymer ?
#
loop_
_entity_poly.entity_id
_entity_poly.type
_entity_poly.pdbx_seq_one_letter_code
_entity_poly.pdbx_strand_id
1 'polypeptide(L)'
;MRWNILLATAALAAWVAVAEDDFGEHRKLAYNRNDLVCDAGWGLWAVPLPMDYDGDGDLDLLVSSAGMPSPGLAWFENDGSGILRPARIIDRRQRRNVTVSYVANHVIVCEPGIAYRDFQQNGFSRPEPIPLPPPEHYDRDCQYRFADVDGDGRTDVIIGYSDWREYGWDDAYDPSGRWTGGPLHGYVGWARNEGTNEKPRYAPFQQFQTSKGPVDVYGTPSPNMVDWDRDGDTDLLCGSFLDSLTWFENIGPDPAAPVFAPGRPVEVDGQPLRLELEMLQVVAVDWDRDGDTDLVIGQEDGRVVLVENAGHDAGTLPRLKPPVFFRQRADKVKCGALATPDIVDWDGDGDMDLVSGNTAGFLEWIENLGGNPPRWETPVRLTAGGTVIRFQAGPNLSIQGPAEAKWGYTIPTVADWDGDGLPDILCNTIVGKIVWFRNMGTRQHPELAPAEPVHVAWPDEPPRPHWNWWNPEPGDLVVEWRTKLAVIDLNKDGLMDLVAVDHEGFLAWYERLGPEQRYALAPGRRIFHVADPETMGVRDGGGRPLSIDINGDGVNDLQQRSPSGDPLFLCSDRGRDRTVVRDARTIYLPENPVPFLSPPASEQSLLRANGGWAGRSGRRTLVMTDWDRDGRLDLIMNGVNVNLWRGTGEDGRQVFRDEGPMSDLVLSGHSTCPAVGDLDGDGVDELLIGAEDGFLYWFPPGTLKPETVKP
;
A
#
# COMPACT_ATOMS: atom_id res chain seq x y z
N MET A 1 -9.27 -21.99 -51.84
CA MET A 1 -8.89 -22.68 -50.58
C MET A 1 -7.58 -22.13 -49.98
N ARG A 2 -7.27 -20.85 -50.14
CA ARG A 2 -6.07 -20.20 -49.58
C ARG A 2 -6.33 -18.87 -48.88
N TRP A 3 -7.57 -18.46 -48.71
CA TRP A 3 -7.94 -17.18 -48.09
C TRP A 3 -8.50 -17.31 -46.67
N ASN A 4 -8.86 -18.53 -46.22
CA ASN A 4 -9.42 -18.74 -44.85
C ASN A 4 -8.37 -19.08 -43.80
N ILE A 5 -7.09 -19.28 -44.15
CA ILE A 5 -6.02 -19.56 -43.19
C ILE A 5 -5.33 -18.28 -42.68
N LEU A 6 -5.35 -17.20 -43.49
CA LEU A 6 -4.76 -15.92 -43.11
C LEU A 6 -5.60 -15.09 -42.12
N LEU A 7 -6.92 -15.31 -42.10
CA LEU A 7 -7.81 -14.62 -41.15
C LEU A 7 -7.85 -15.27 -39.77
N ALA A 8 -7.59 -16.60 -39.70
CA ALA A 8 -7.53 -17.31 -38.40
C ALA A 8 -6.21 -17.04 -37.64
N THR A 9 -5.11 -16.87 -38.36
CA THR A 9 -3.80 -16.52 -37.74
C THR A 9 -3.73 -15.05 -37.32
N ALA A 10 -4.42 -14.14 -37.98
CA ALA A 10 -4.48 -12.74 -37.58
C ALA A 10 -5.38 -12.54 -36.33
N ALA A 11 -6.45 -13.34 -36.19
CA ALA A 11 -7.32 -13.30 -35.02
C ALA A 11 -6.65 -13.94 -33.78
N LEU A 12 -5.85 -15.01 -33.92
CA LEU A 12 -5.10 -15.58 -32.80
C LEU A 12 -3.92 -14.67 -32.38
N ALA A 13 -3.26 -14.01 -33.33
CA ALA A 13 -2.19 -13.06 -33.00
C ALA A 13 -2.71 -11.77 -32.34
N ALA A 14 -3.94 -11.35 -32.65
CA ALA A 14 -4.59 -10.22 -32.00
C ALA A 14 -5.07 -10.56 -30.57
N TRP A 15 -5.41 -11.82 -30.29
CA TRP A 15 -5.81 -12.27 -28.94
C TRP A 15 -4.62 -12.46 -28.01
N VAL A 16 -3.45 -12.84 -28.51
CA VAL A 16 -2.22 -13.00 -27.69
C VAL A 16 -1.56 -11.64 -27.39
N ALA A 17 -1.76 -10.62 -28.22
CA ALA A 17 -1.16 -9.29 -28.01
C ALA A 17 -1.96 -8.37 -27.06
N VAL A 18 -3.19 -8.73 -26.69
CA VAL A 18 -4.04 -7.91 -25.77
C VAL A 18 -3.93 -8.39 -24.33
N ALA A 19 -3.38 -9.59 -24.06
CA ALA A 19 -3.34 -10.18 -22.70
C ALA A 19 -2.16 -9.74 -21.83
N GLU A 20 -1.11 -9.13 -22.39
CA GLU A 20 0.11 -8.82 -21.63
C GLU A 20 0.13 -7.42 -20.98
N ASP A 21 -0.90 -6.58 -21.18
CA ASP A 21 -0.83 -5.15 -20.82
C ASP A 21 -2.04 -4.60 -20.05
N ASP A 22 -2.89 -5.45 -19.48
CA ASP A 22 -4.12 -5.00 -18.81
C ASP A 22 -4.01 -4.88 -17.28
N PHE A 23 -2.82 -5.01 -16.71
CA PHE A 23 -2.57 -5.05 -15.26
C PHE A 23 -3.38 -6.11 -14.50
N GLY A 24 -3.82 -7.16 -15.20
CA GLY A 24 -4.67 -8.19 -14.61
C GLY A 24 -6.11 -7.75 -14.33
N GLU A 25 -6.62 -6.73 -15.01
CA GLU A 25 -8.01 -6.25 -14.85
C GLU A 25 -9.04 -7.38 -15.00
N HIS A 26 -8.80 -8.31 -15.94
CA HIS A 26 -9.63 -9.49 -16.14
C HIS A 26 -9.59 -10.50 -14.99
N ARG A 27 -8.65 -10.34 -14.03
CA ARG A 27 -8.50 -11.18 -12.83
C ARG A 27 -9.07 -10.52 -11.58
N LYS A 28 -9.33 -9.21 -11.62
CA LYS A 28 -9.94 -8.53 -10.49
C LYS A 28 -11.32 -9.12 -10.21
N LEU A 29 -11.56 -9.48 -8.95
CA LEU A 29 -12.84 -9.98 -8.49
C LEU A 29 -13.92 -8.94 -8.76
N ALA A 30 -14.94 -9.31 -9.51
CA ALA A 30 -16.02 -8.41 -9.87
C ALA A 30 -17.22 -8.59 -8.90
N TYR A 31 -17.90 -7.48 -8.58
CA TYR A 31 -19.12 -7.55 -7.77
C TYR A 31 -20.23 -8.37 -8.42
N ASN A 32 -20.26 -8.44 -9.76
CA ASN A 32 -21.31 -9.10 -10.55
C ASN A 32 -22.73 -8.60 -10.21
N ARG A 33 -22.85 -7.31 -9.88
CA ARG A 33 -24.09 -6.62 -9.51
C ARG A 33 -24.20 -5.27 -10.20
N ASN A 34 -25.34 -5.00 -10.85
CA ASN A 34 -25.59 -3.75 -11.58
C ASN A 34 -26.26 -2.66 -10.74
N ASP A 35 -26.76 -3.03 -9.56
CA ASP A 35 -27.51 -2.16 -8.64
C ASP A 35 -26.65 -1.56 -7.53
N LEU A 36 -25.41 -2.01 -7.43
CA LEU A 36 -24.51 -1.69 -6.34
C LEU A 36 -23.72 -0.40 -6.62
N VAL A 37 -23.50 0.38 -5.57
CA VAL A 37 -22.67 1.60 -5.56
C VAL A 37 -21.63 1.47 -4.44
N CYS A 38 -20.37 1.71 -4.78
CA CYS A 38 -19.25 1.66 -3.82
C CYS A 38 -18.42 2.95 -3.86
N ASP A 39 -17.45 3.07 -2.95
CA ASP A 39 -16.51 4.20 -2.98
C ASP A 39 -15.66 4.14 -4.24
N ALA A 40 -15.41 5.29 -4.87
CA ALA A 40 -14.51 5.39 -6.00
C ALA A 40 -13.05 5.33 -5.51
N GLY A 41 -12.25 4.45 -6.12
CA GLY A 41 -10.86 4.30 -5.74
C GLY A 41 -10.00 3.65 -6.82
N TRP A 42 -8.74 4.08 -6.92
CA TRP A 42 -7.78 3.58 -7.90
C TRP A 42 -6.37 3.48 -7.30
N GLY A 43 -5.79 2.29 -7.42
CA GLY A 43 -4.41 2.07 -7.02
C GLY A 43 -4.13 2.28 -5.54
N LEU A 44 -2.90 2.63 -5.26
CA LEU A 44 -2.35 3.05 -3.98
C LEU A 44 -1.85 4.48 -4.12
N TRP A 45 -2.11 5.35 -3.14
CA TRP A 45 -1.77 6.78 -3.17
C TRP A 45 -2.42 7.53 -4.34
N ALA A 46 -3.71 7.77 -4.21
CA ALA A 46 -4.49 8.47 -5.21
C ALA A 46 -4.03 9.92 -5.38
N VAL A 47 -3.70 10.32 -6.60
CA VAL A 47 -3.51 11.72 -6.98
C VAL A 47 -4.67 12.12 -7.89
N PRO A 48 -5.66 12.87 -7.39
CA PRO A 48 -6.79 13.29 -8.20
C PRO A 48 -6.39 14.38 -9.20
N LEU A 49 -7.00 14.31 -10.39
CA LEU A 49 -6.87 15.30 -11.46
C LEU A 49 -8.29 15.61 -11.99
N PRO A 50 -9.11 16.34 -11.23
CA PRO A 50 -10.45 16.74 -11.67
C PRO A 50 -10.38 17.61 -12.93
N MET A 51 -11.16 17.27 -13.95
CA MET A 51 -11.27 18.05 -15.20
C MET A 51 -12.46 17.59 -16.02
N ASP A 52 -13.01 18.45 -16.84
CA ASP A 52 -13.97 18.09 -17.88
C ASP A 52 -13.23 17.35 -18.99
N TYR A 53 -13.09 16.01 -18.85
CA TYR A 53 -12.21 15.22 -19.71
C TYR A 53 -12.83 14.88 -21.05
N ASP A 54 -14.14 14.66 -21.11
CA ASP A 54 -14.85 14.33 -22.34
C ASP A 54 -15.54 15.53 -23.02
N GLY A 55 -15.55 16.68 -22.36
CA GLY A 55 -16.06 17.95 -22.90
C GLY A 55 -17.58 18.07 -22.83
N ASP A 56 -18.24 17.33 -21.94
CA ASP A 56 -19.70 17.37 -21.76
C ASP A 56 -20.16 18.52 -20.84
N GLY A 57 -19.23 19.10 -20.11
CA GLY A 57 -19.47 20.23 -19.25
C GLY A 57 -19.41 19.94 -17.77
N ASP A 58 -19.40 18.69 -17.34
CA ASP A 58 -19.22 18.29 -15.95
C ASP A 58 -17.73 18.00 -15.65
N LEU A 59 -17.28 18.14 -14.39
CA LEU A 59 -15.94 17.71 -14.03
C LEU A 59 -15.93 16.21 -13.79
N ASP A 60 -15.05 15.54 -14.48
CA ASP A 60 -14.72 14.13 -14.25
C ASP A 60 -13.65 13.97 -13.18
N LEU A 61 -13.59 12.79 -12.58
CA LEU A 61 -12.52 12.44 -11.66
C LEU A 61 -11.49 11.54 -12.38
N LEU A 62 -10.31 12.11 -12.68
CA LEU A 62 -9.17 11.29 -13.08
C LEU A 62 -8.32 11.03 -11.84
N VAL A 63 -7.77 9.82 -11.73
CA VAL A 63 -6.90 9.44 -10.59
C VAL A 63 -5.63 8.80 -11.11
N SER A 64 -4.50 9.41 -10.78
CA SER A 64 -3.17 8.84 -11.04
C SER A 64 -2.69 8.04 -9.84
N SER A 65 -2.07 6.88 -10.10
CA SER A 65 -1.40 6.06 -9.10
C SER A 65 -0.04 5.61 -9.63
N ALA A 66 0.96 5.60 -8.76
CA ALA A 66 2.30 5.06 -9.04
C ALA A 66 2.49 3.65 -8.49
N GLY A 67 1.55 3.14 -7.69
CA GLY A 67 1.61 1.81 -7.08
C GLY A 67 1.35 0.68 -8.08
N MET A 68 1.87 -0.51 -7.79
CA MET A 68 1.55 -1.73 -8.53
C MET A 68 0.33 -2.42 -7.90
N PRO A 69 -0.43 -3.25 -8.60
CA PRO A 69 -0.34 -3.60 -10.03
C PRO A 69 -1.03 -2.62 -10.98
N SER A 70 -1.76 -1.64 -10.45
CA SER A 70 -2.52 -0.66 -11.22
C SER A 70 -1.83 0.71 -11.28
N PRO A 71 -0.61 0.81 -11.86
CA PRO A 71 0.00 2.11 -12.10
C PRO A 71 -0.73 2.83 -13.23
N GLY A 72 -0.53 4.14 -13.30
CA GLY A 72 -1.06 4.92 -14.40
C GLY A 72 -2.29 5.73 -14.03
N LEU A 73 -3.10 6.03 -15.04
CA LEU A 73 -4.21 6.96 -14.91
C LEU A 73 -5.54 6.29 -15.23
N ALA A 74 -6.46 6.38 -14.30
CA ALA A 74 -7.85 5.96 -14.46
C ALA A 74 -8.79 7.17 -14.59
N TRP A 75 -9.85 7.03 -15.34
CA TRP A 75 -10.93 8.00 -15.53
C TRP A 75 -12.24 7.43 -15.01
N PHE A 76 -12.86 8.17 -14.12
CA PHE A 76 -14.20 7.98 -13.59
C PHE A 76 -15.09 9.09 -14.22
N GLU A 77 -15.91 8.73 -15.17
CA GLU A 77 -16.81 9.64 -15.87
C GLU A 77 -17.94 10.10 -14.92
N ASN A 78 -18.16 11.41 -14.83
CA ASN A 78 -19.28 12.01 -14.15
C ASN A 78 -20.37 12.28 -15.18
N ASP A 79 -21.48 11.57 -15.12
CA ASP A 79 -22.61 11.74 -16.04
C ASP A 79 -23.72 12.64 -15.47
N GLY A 80 -23.39 13.48 -14.48
CA GLY A 80 -24.31 14.38 -13.80
C GLY A 80 -25.30 13.68 -12.84
N SER A 81 -25.19 12.37 -12.68
CA SER A 81 -26.07 11.63 -11.76
C SER A 81 -25.65 11.71 -10.27
N GLY A 82 -24.48 12.25 -9.98
CA GLY A 82 -23.84 12.25 -8.68
C GLY A 82 -23.17 10.93 -8.30
N ILE A 83 -23.18 9.94 -9.19
CA ILE A 83 -22.52 8.64 -9.04
C ILE A 83 -21.65 8.42 -10.29
N LEU A 84 -20.35 8.36 -10.10
CA LEU A 84 -19.39 8.17 -11.17
C LEU A 84 -19.57 6.81 -11.87
N ARG A 85 -19.20 6.74 -13.12
CA ARG A 85 -19.08 5.47 -13.83
C ARG A 85 -17.85 4.70 -13.36
N PRO A 86 -17.80 3.37 -13.55
CA PRO A 86 -16.64 2.56 -13.18
C PRO A 86 -15.37 3.06 -13.86
N ALA A 87 -14.24 2.95 -13.16
CA ALA A 87 -12.93 3.37 -13.63
C ALA A 87 -12.58 2.80 -15.01
N ARG A 88 -12.08 3.62 -15.91
CA ARG A 88 -11.47 3.22 -17.19
C ARG A 88 -10.00 3.62 -17.20
N ILE A 89 -9.12 2.69 -17.53
CA ILE A 89 -7.69 2.98 -17.64
C ILE A 89 -7.44 3.76 -18.93
N ILE A 90 -6.84 4.94 -18.84
CA ILE A 90 -6.53 5.80 -19.99
C ILE A 90 -5.03 5.94 -20.25
N ASP A 91 -4.18 5.70 -19.27
CA ASP A 91 -2.73 5.52 -19.44
C ASP A 91 -2.26 4.41 -18.49
N ARG A 92 -1.44 3.46 -18.97
CA ARG A 92 -0.94 2.30 -18.22
C ARG A 92 0.49 2.48 -17.73
N ARG A 93 1.12 3.60 -18.02
CA ARG A 93 2.51 3.85 -17.65
C ARG A 93 2.58 4.31 -16.21
N GLN A 94 3.49 3.72 -15.44
CA GLN A 94 3.80 4.21 -14.12
C GLN A 94 4.30 5.65 -14.18
N ARG A 95 3.57 6.55 -13.52
CA ARG A 95 3.91 7.95 -13.40
C ARG A 95 3.88 8.37 -11.93
N ARG A 96 4.82 9.18 -11.54
CA ARG A 96 4.90 9.68 -10.16
C ARG A 96 4.73 11.19 -10.12
N ASN A 97 4.11 11.67 -9.07
CA ASN A 97 3.95 13.11 -8.82
C ASN A 97 3.23 13.84 -9.98
N VAL A 98 2.25 13.18 -10.58
CA VAL A 98 1.38 13.80 -11.58
C VAL A 98 0.46 14.78 -10.89
N THR A 99 0.32 15.99 -11.40
CA THR A 99 -0.53 17.03 -10.81
C THR A 99 -1.35 17.73 -11.89
N VAL A 100 -2.39 18.44 -11.47
CA VAL A 100 -3.21 19.28 -12.31
C VAL A 100 -3.15 20.74 -11.83
N SER A 101 -3.22 21.67 -12.78
CA SER A 101 -3.32 23.12 -12.53
C SER A 101 -4.33 23.74 -13.44
N TYR A 102 -5.00 24.77 -12.98
CA TYR A 102 -5.99 25.54 -13.74
C TYR A 102 -5.49 26.96 -13.91
N VAL A 103 -5.15 27.32 -15.17
CA VAL A 103 -4.61 28.64 -15.48
C VAL A 103 -5.41 29.25 -16.62
N ALA A 104 -6.05 30.39 -16.39
CA ALA A 104 -6.85 31.09 -17.39
C ALA A 104 -7.84 30.17 -18.14
N ASN A 105 -8.56 29.32 -17.41
CA ASN A 105 -9.50 28.31 -17.92
C ASN A 105 -8.87 27.18 -18.75
N HIS A 106 -7.56 27.00 -18.68
CA HIS A 106 -6.87 25.86 -19.28
C HIS A 106 -6.39 24.89 -18.22
N VAL A 107 -6.56 23.61 -18.48
CA VAL A 107 -6.03 22.52 -17.67
C VAL A 107 -4.61 22.19 -18.11
N ILE A 108 -3.68 22.21 -17.19
CA ILE A 108 -2.29 21.81 -17.40
C ILE A 108 -1.99 20.63 -16.47
N VAL A 109 -1.60 19.49 -17.05
CA VAL A 109 -1.12 18.36 -16.26
C VAL A 109 0.42 18.42 -16.22
N CYS A 110 0.99 18.10 -15.05
CA CYS A 110 2.44 18.16 -14.85
C CYS A 110 2.98 16.85 -14.29
N GLU A 111 4.22 16.56 -14.64
CA GLU A 111 5.16 15.71 -13.91
C GLU A 111 6.38 16.58 -13.54
N PRO A 112 7.25 16.20 -12.59
CA PRO A 112 8.42 16.98 -12.26
C PRO A 112 9.27 17.31 -13.50
N GLY A 113 9.39 18.59 -13.83
CA GLY A 113 10.12 19.08 -14.98
C GLY A 113 9.43 18.96 -16.35
N ILE A 114 8.17 18.51 -16.39
CA ILE A 114 7.41 18.33 -17.65
C ILE A 114 5.98 18.85 -17.48
N ALA A 115 5.48 19.56 -18.50
CA ALA A 115 4.09 20.01 -18.61
C ALA A 115 3.39 19.38 -19.81
N TYR A 116 2.09 19.17 -19.72
CA TYR A 116 1.19 18.69 -20.76
C TYR A 116 0.03 19.68 -20.89
N ARG A 117 0.22 20.73 -21.71
CA ARG A 117 -0.71 21.88 -21.80
C ARG A 117 -1.98 21.56 -22.57
N ASP A 118 -1.95 20.58 -23.43
CA ASP A 118 -3.09 20.09 -24.20
C ASP A 118 -3.51 18.67 -23.82
N PHE A 119 -3.40 18.37 -22.50
CA PHE A 119 -3.61 17.03 -21.96
C PHE A 119 -4.99 16.44 -22.31
N GLN A 120 -6.07 17.23 -22.24
CA GLN A 120 -7.43 16.77 -22.56
C GLN A 120 -7.56 16.21 -23.99
N GLN A 121 -6.78 16.74 -24.96
CA GLN A 121 -6.81 16.28 -26.35
C GLN A 121 -5.76 15.23 -26.67
N ASN A 122 -4.61 15.28 -26.02
CA ASN A 122 -3.42 14.52 -26.43
C ASN A 122 -2.86 13.62 -25.31
N GLY A 123 -3.44 13.65 -24.11
CA GLY A 123 -2.91 12.91 -22.95
C GLY A 123 -1.43 13.27 -22.73
N PHE A 124 -0.64 12.27 -22.48
CA PHE A 124 0.81 12.39 -22.24
C PHE A 124 1.66 12.34 -23.53
N SER A 125 1.06 12.46 -24.71
CA SER A 125 1.81 12.30 -25.98
C SER A 125 2.64 13.53 -26.39
N ARG A 126 2.37 14.70 -25.78
CA ARG A 126 3.07 15.96 -26.09
C ARG A 126 3.71 16.59 -24.85
N PRO A 127 4.83 16.01 -24.38
CA PRO A 127 5.56 16.56 -23.23
C PRO A 127 6.28 17.86 -23.60
N GLU A 128 6.12 18.87 -22.77
CA GLU A 128 6.85 20.15 -22.85
C GLU A 128 7.80 20.26 -21.66
N PRO A 129 9.13 20.31 -21.86
CA PRO A 129 10.06 20.45 -20.76
C PRO A 129 9.88 21.80 -20.03
N ILE A 130 9.82 21.74 -18.69
CA ILE A 130 9.92 22.92 -17.82
C ILE A 130 11.40 23.14 -17.54
N PRO A 131 12.01 24.27 -17.98
CA PRO A 131 13.45 24.50 -17.85
C PRO A 131 13.86 24.92 -16.43
N LEU A 132 13.43 24.14 -15.45
CA LEU A 132 13.77 24.29 -14.02
C LEU A 132 14.27 22.95 -13.50
N PRO A 133 15.48 22.91 -12.92
CA PRO A 133 15.91 21.70 -12.22
C PRO A 133 15.04 21.49 -10.97
N PRO A 134 14.83 20.24 -10.54
CA PRO A 134 14.23 19.98 -9.25
C PRO A 134 15.11 20.57 -8.12
N PRO A 135 14.53 20.81 -6.94
CA PRO A 135 15.29 21.23 -5.77
C PRO A 135 16.46 20.30 -5.48
N GLU A 136 17.56 20.85 -4.96
CA GLU A 136 18.82 20.10 -4.77
C GLU A 136 18.71 18.92 -3.84
N HIS A 137 17.76 18.98 -2.88
CA HIS A 137 17.53 17.95 -1.89
C HIS A 137 16.03 17.61 -1.83
N TYR A 138 15.59 16.71 -2.69
CA TYR A 138 14.29 16.08 -2.53
C TYR A 138 14.46 14.55 -2.54
N ASP A 139 13.78 13.86 -1.64
CA ASP A 139 14.03 12.44 -1.46
C ASP A 139 12.94 11.55 -2.07
N ARG A 140 11.67 11.91 -1.97
CA ARG A 140 10.58 11.03 -2.37
C ARG A 140 9.56 11.69 -3.27
N ASP A 141 9.11 12.90 -2.90
CA ASP A 141 8.00 13.58 -3.52
C ASP A 141 8.43 14.96 -4.00
N CYS A 142 8.08 15.28 -5.25
CA CYS A 142 8.32 16.58 -5.83
C CYS A 142 7.18 16.91 -6.79
N GLN A 143 6.36 17.90 -6.47
CA GLN A 143 5.19 18.28 -7.26
C GLN A 143 5.44 19.61 -7.95
N TYR A 144 5.09 19.67 -9.23
CA TYR A 144 5.12 20.89 -10.05
C TYR A 144 3.69 21.31 -10.36
N ARG A 145 3.37 22.57 -10.11
CA ARG A 145 2.09 23.19 -10.49
C ARG A 145 2.30 24.55 -11.16
N PHE A 146 1.28 25.06 -11.79
CA PHE A 146 1.27 26.35 -12.41
C PHE A 146 0.21 27.26 -11.78
N ALA A 147 0.59 28.50 -11.49
CA ALA A 147 -0.32 29.58 -11.11
C ALA A 147 0.26 30.94 -11.50
N ASP A 148 -0.56 31.97 -11.55
CA ASP A 148 -0.12 33.36 -11.55
C ASP A 148 -0.02 33.80 -10.08
N VAL A 149 1.16 33.68 -9.50
CA VAL A 149 1.39 33.87 -8.06
C VAL A 149 1.40 35.36 -7.69
N ASP A 150 1.93 36.22 -8.58
CA ASP A 150 2.11 37.64 -8.33
C ASP A 150 1.09 38.54 -9.06
N GLY A 151 0.10 37.95 -9.71
CA GLY A 151 -0.98 38.68 -10.37
C GLY A 151 -0.54 39.46 -11.61
N ASP A 152 0.63 39.16 -12.20
CA ASP A 152 1.16 39.88 -13.34
C ASP A 152 0.68 39.35 -14.71
N GLY A 153 -0.19 38.33 -14.71
CA GLY A 153 -0.78 37.68 -15.88
C GLY A 153 0.14 36.64 -16.52
N ARG A 154 1.30 36.35 -15.93
CA ARG A 154 2.21 35.31 -16.39
C ARG A 154 2.16 34.09 -15.48
N THR A 155 2.26 32.94 -16.09
CA THR A 155 2.15 31.68 -15.37
C THR A 155 3.49 31.27 -14.76
N ASP A 156 3.56 31.24 -13.45
CA ASP A 156 4.72 30.81 -12.67
C ASP A 156 4.69 29.29 -12.41
N VAL A 157 5.80 28.75 -11.92
CA VAL A 157 5.90 27.36 -11.47
C VAL A 157 5.99 27.30 -9.96
N ILE A 158 5.08 26.57 -9.34
CA ILE A 158 5.08 26.25 -7.92
C ILE A 158 5.71 24.84 -7.78
N ILE A 159 6.61 24.68 -6.81
CA ILE A 159 7.26 23.40 -6.51
C ILE A 159 7.09 23.10 -5.02
N GLY A 160 6.45 21.95 -4.74
CA GLY A 160 6.42 21.34 -3.43
C GLY A 160 7.34 20.12 -3.39
N TYR A 161 8.12 19.93 -2.33
CA TYR A 161 9.04 18.80 -2.20
C TYR A 161 9.28 18.38 -0.76
N SER A 162 9.56 17.08 -0.55
CA SER A 162 9.87 16.52 0.77
C SER A 162 11.37 16.46 1.01
N ASP A 163 11.78 16.73 2.26
CA ASP A 163 13.16 16.55 2.75
C ASP A 163 13.14 15.63 3.99
N TRP A 164 13.72 14.44 3.84
CA TRP A 164 13.74 13.40 4.85
C TRP A 164 15.02 13.36 5.69
N ARG A 165 15.98 14.23 5.43
CA ARG A 165 17.33 14.17 6.01
C ARG A 165 17.34 14.23 7.55
N GLU A 166 16.45 15.00 8.15
CA GLU A 166 16.32 15.11 9.62
C GLU A 166 15.37 14.07 10.22
N TYR A 167 14.44 13.56 9.42
CA TYR A 167 13.44 12.63 9.87
C TYR A 167 14.03 11.27 10.26
N GLY A 168 15.02 10.80 9.50
CA GLY A 168 15.55 9.45 9.65
C GLY A 168 14.65 8.37 9.03
N TRP A 169 15.00 7.14 9.31
CA TRP A 169 14.34 5.96 8.77
C TRP A 169 14.17 4.90 9.88
N ASP A 170 14.02 3.67 9.50
CA ASP A 170 13.68 2.48 10.27
C ASP A 170 14.45 2.29 11.60
N ASP A 171 15.54 2.96 11.83
CA ASP A 171 16.40 2.84 13.01
C ASP A 171 16.42 4.09 13.92
N ALA A 172 15.56 5.07 13.64
CA ALA A 172 15.46 6.29 14.43
C ALA A 172 14.71 6.11 15.76
N TYR A 173 14.88 4.98 16.44
CA TYR A 173 14.31 4.71 17.76
C TYR A 173 15.37 4.59 18.84
N ASP A 174 15.08 5.13 20.03
CA ASP A 174 15.91 4.88 21.20
C ASP A 174 15.63 3.48 21.82
N PRO A 175 16.49 2.99 22.72
CA PRO A 175 16.27 1.69 23.36
C PRO A 175 14.95 1.56 24.16
N SER A 176 14.28 2.66 24.44
CA SER A 176 12.96 2.66 25.12
C SER A 176 11.79 2.57 24.13
N GLY A 177 12.05 2.49 22.82
CA GLY A 177 11.00 2.43 21.79
C GLY A 177 10.38 3.79 21.44
N ARG A 178 11.08 4.90 21.74
CA ARG A 178 10.63 6.24 21.39
C ARG A 178 11.33 6.73 20.14
N TRP A 179 10.56 7.33 19.22
CA TRP A 179 11.10 7.97 18.02
C TRP A 179 12.06 9.11 18.35
N THR A 180 13.22 9.14 17.71
CA THR A 180 14.27 10.13 17.92
C THR A 180 14.60 10.96 16.69
N GLY A 181 13.94 10.69 15.55
CA GLY A 181 14.11 11.48 14.34
C GLY A 181 13.62 12.91 14.48
N GLY A 182 14.10 13.80 13.64
CA GLY A 182 13.63 15.17 13.51
C GLY A 182 12.29 15.26 12.77
N PRO A 183 11.86 16.49 12.40
CA PRO A 183 10.65 16.65 11.61
C PRO A 183 10.83 16.15 10.17
N LEU A 184 9.75 15.68 9.58
CA LEU A 184 9.67 15.45 8.15
C LEU A 184 9.26 16.77 7.48
N HIS A 185 10.15 17.35 6.69
CA HIS A 185 9.90 18.63 6.05
C HIS A 185 9.19 18.50 4.71
N GLY A 186 8.22 19.37 4.46
CA GLY A 186 7.53 19.55 3.19
C GLY A 186 7.57 21.01 2.77
N TYR A 187 8.60 21.39 2.01
CA TYR A 187 8.82 22.76 1.59
C TYR A 187 8.04 23.11 0.32
N VAL A 188 7.58 24.35 0.24
CA VAL A 188 6.92 24.91 -0.94
C VAL A 188 7.61 26.21 -1.35
N GLY A 189 7.70 26.43 -2.64
CA GLY A 189 8.20 27.67 -3.21
C GLY A 189 7.84 27.79 -4.69
N TRP A 190 8.38 28.78 -5.35
CA TRP A 190 8.04 29.11 -6.73
C TRP A 190 9.23 29.56 -7.55
N ALA A 191 9.05 29.54 -8.86
CA ALA A 191 9.95 30.14 -9.82
C ALA A 191 9.16 31.07 -10.70
N ARG A 192 9.37 32.37 -10.55
CA ARG A 192 8.69 33.44 -11.28
C ARG A 192 8.95 33.38 -12.76
N ASN A 193 7.94 33.54 -13.59
CA ASN A 193 8.10 33.68 -15.03
C ASN A 193 8.43 35.13 -15.42
N GLU A 194 9.68 35.38 -15.71
CA GLU A 194 10.16 36.68 -16.24
C GLU A 194 10.02 36.83 -17.76
N GLY A 195 9.51 35.78 -18.44
CA GLY A 195 9.28 35.74 -19.87
C GLY A 195 7.85 36.09 -20.26
N THR A 196 7.26 35.29 -21.16
CA THR A 196 5.81 35.32 -21.50
C THR A 196 5.25 33.91 -21.34
N ASN A 197 3.92 33.76 -21.38
CA ASN A 197 3.28 32.43 -21.29
C ASN A 197 3.65 31.52 -22.47
N GLU A 198 3.93 32.08 -23.67
CA GLU A 198 4.36 31.32 -24.83
C GLU A 198 5.87 31.02 -24.86
N LYS A 199 6.67 31.85 -24.18
CA LYS A 199 8.12 31.69 -24.04
C LYS A 199 8.54 31.97 -22.60
N PRO A 200 8.27 31.06 -21.70
CA PRO A 200 8.58 31.25 -20.30
C PRO A 200 10.09 31.30 -20.06
N ARG A 201 10.50 32.15 -19.15
CA ARG A 201 11.86 32.24 -18.62
C ARG A 201 11.78 32.35 -17.12
N TYR A 202 11.99 31.25 -16.46
CA TYR A 202 11.81 31.18 -15.01
C TYR A 202 13.05 31.70 -14.27
N ALA A 203 12.81 32.49 -13.24
CA ALA A 203 13.82 32.87 -12.25
C ALA A 203 14.26 31.62 -11.43
N PRO A 204 15.41 31.68 -10.75
CA PRO A 204 15.77 30.62 -9.82
C PRO A 204 14.65 30.35 -8.78
N PHE A 205 14.47 29.07 -8.45
CA PHE A 205 13.51 28.66 -7.42
C PHE A 205 13.75 29.37 -6.08
N GLN A 206 12.70 29.84 -5.44
CA GLN A 206 12.69 30.49 -4.13
C GLN A 206 11.64 29.84 -3.23
N GLN A 207 12.03 29.43 -2.03
CA GLN A 207 11.08 28.96 -1.03
C GLN A 207 10.18 30.10 -0.58
N PHE A 208 8.89 29.84 -0.42
CA PHE A 208 7.95 30.75 0.21
C PHE A 208 8.33 30.94 1.69
N GLN A 209 8.13 32.15 2.17
CA GLN A 209 8.50 32.54 3.53
C GLN A 209 7.27 32.92 4.35
N THR A 210 7.32 32.57 5.61
CA THR A 210 6.43 33.08 6.67
C THR A 210 7.24 33.93 7.66
N SER A 211 6.58 34.59 8.57
CA SER A 211 7.25 35.32 9.67
C SER A 211 8.07 34.41 10.62
N LYS A 212 7.91 33.06 10.51
CA LYS A 212 8.61 32.07 11.34
C LYS A 212 9.68 31.26 10.60
N GLY A 213 9.89 31.51 9.32
CA GLY A 213 10.81 30.76 8.46
C GLY A 213 10.14 30.33 7.16
N PRO A 214 10.71 29.38 6.42
CA PRO A 214 10.12 28.89 5.19
C PRO A 214 8.72 28.29 5.43
N VAL A 215 7.89 28.30 4.40
CA VAL A 215 6.66 27.50 4.38
C VAL A 215 7.07 26.03 4.47
N ASP A 216 6.57 25.37 5.48
CA ASP A 216 6.90 23.97 5.81
C ASP A 216 5.65 23.25 6.32
N VAL A 217 5.33 22.15 5.68
CA VAL A 217 4.31 21.19 6.11
C VAL A 217 4.96 19.86 6.47
N TYR A 218 4.21 18.92 7.02
CA TYR A 218 4.79 17.62 7.39
C TYR A 218 4.92 16.70 6.18
N GLY A 219 5.98 16.87 5.36
CA GLY A 219 6.26 16.05 4.18
C GLY A 219 5.21 16.13 3.06
N THR A 220 5.50 15.53 1.94
CA THR A 220 4.61 15.29 0.77
C THR A 220 3.66 16.48 0.46
N PRO A 221 4.20 17.69 0.26
CA PRO A 221 3.38 18.87 0.03
C PRO A 221 2.63 18.78 -1.29
N SER A 222 1.32 19.01 -1.27
CA SER A 222 0.46 19.17 -2.46
C SER A 222 -0.06 20.61 -2.53
N PRO A 223 0.75 21.57 -3.04
CA PRO A 223 0.44 22.99 -2.97
C PRO A 223 -0.66 23.40 -3.96
N ASN A 224 -1.59 24.25 -3.53
CA ASN A 224 -2.57 24.91 -4.37
C ASN A 224 -2.54 26.41 -4.08
N MET A 225 -2.42 27.22 -5.13
CA MET A 225 -2.53 28.68 -5.04
C MET A 225 -3.98 29.06 -5.33
N VAL A 226 -4.65 29.67 -4.35
CA VAL A 226 -6.08 29.99 -4.39
C VAL A 226 -6.39 31.19 -3.49
N ASP A 227 -7.26 32.06 -3.91
CA ASP A 227 -7.84 33.11 -3.04
C ASP A 227 -8.84 32.44 -2.09
N TRP A 228 -8.33 31.96 -0.94
CA TRP A 228 -9.07 31.05 -0.04
C TRP A 228 -10.10 31.79 0.82
N ASP A 229 -9.84 33.05 1.17
CA ASP A 229 -10.74 33.87 1.97
C ASP A 229 -11.44 34.97 1.17
N ARG A 230 -11.25 35.01 -0.15
CA ARG A 230 -11.84 35.99 -1.06
C ARG A 230 -11.51 37.45 -0.72
N ASP A 231 -10.31 37.71 -0.26
CA ASP A 231 -9.84 39.07 -0.03
C ASP A 231 -9.19 39.71 -1.26
N GLY A 232 -8.94 38.92 -2.31
CA GLY A 232 -8.47 39.34 -3.62
C GLY A 232 -6.98 39.07 -3.86
N ASP A 233 -6.29 38.48 -2.91
CA ASP A 233 -4.92 37.99 -3.12
C ASP A 233 -4.88 36.43 -3.16
N THR A 234 -3.71 35.88 -3.50
CA THR A 234 -3.57 34.43 -3.69
C THR A 234 -2.88 33.81 -2.49
N ASP A 235 -3.62 32.96 -1.79
CA ASP A 235 -3.14 32.16 -0.66
C ASP A 235 -2.50 30.85 -1.09
N LEU A 236 -1.89 30.14 -0.13
CA LEU A 236 -1.40 28.79 -0.30
C LEU A 236 -2.19 27.81 0.58
N LEU A 237 -2.86 26.87 -0.07
CA LEU A 237 -3.45 25.69 0.56
C LEU A 237 -2.60 24.45 0.26
N CYS A 238 -2.21 23.71 1.29
CA CYS A 238 -1.29 22.61 1.12
C CYS A 238 -1.72 21.35 1.88
N GLY A 239 -1.73 20.22 1.19
CA GLY A 239 -1.77 18.88 1.80
C GLY A 239 -0.40 18.50 2.37
N SER A 240 -0.37 17.43 3.14
CA SER A 240 0.84 16.93 3.79
C SER A 240 0.85 15.40 3.84
N PHE A 241 1.92 14.83 4.36
CA PHE A 241 2.01 13.40 4.65
C PHE A 241 0.95 12.94 5.67
N LEU A 242 0.57 13.83 6.59
CA LEU A 242 -0.42 13.53 7.62
C LEU A 242 -1.87 13.66 7.09
N ASP A 243 -2.83 13.52 7.98
CA ASP A 243 -4.26 13.46 7.75
C ASP A 243 -4.97 14.83 7.68
N SER A 244 -4.21 15.91 7.55
CA SER A 244 -4.73 17.29 7.63
C SER A 244 -4.14 18.19 6.55
N LEU A 245 -4.86 19.28 6.28
CA LEU A 245 -4.46 20.33 5.35
C LEU A 245 -4.06 21.58 6.12
N THR A 246 -3.13 22.34 5.55
CA THR A 246 -2.66 23.61 6.10
C THR A 246 -2.93 24.74 5.11
N TRP A 247 -3.51 25.84 5.59
CA TRP A 247 -3.67 27.08 4.87
C TRP A 247 -2.67 28.13 5.38
N PHE A 248 -2.06 28.83 4.45
CA PHE A 248 -1.14 29.94 4.66
C PHE A 248 -1.72 31.17 3.96
N GLU A 249 -2.24 32.11 4.74
CA GLU A 249 -2.77 33.38 4.28
C GLU A 249 -1.65 34.26 3.71
N ASN A 250 -1.85 34.82 2.53
CA ASN A 250 -0.93 35.80 1.97
C ASN A 250 -1.17 37.15 2.67
N ILE A 251 -0.16 37.66 3.32
CA ILE A 251 -0.20 38.96 4.04
C ILE A 251 0.80 39.94 3.44
N GLY A 252 1.36 39.62 2.28
CA GLY A 252 2.39 40.41 1.60
C GLY A 252 1.81 41.68 1.02
N PRO A 253 2.42 42.86 1.27
CA PRO A 253 1.95 44.13 0.68
C PRO A 253 2.30 44.28 -0.80
N ASP A 254 3.17 43.40 -1.31
CA ASP A 254 3.66 43.38 -2.70
C ASP A 254 3.39 42.02 -3.32
N PRO A 255 2.48 41.91 -4.29
CA PRO A 255 2.20 40.66 -4.98
C PRO A 255 3.44 40.03 -5.63
N ALA A 256 4.41 40.84 -6.06
CA ALA A 256 5.67 40.35 -6.63
C ALA A 256 6.61 39.66 -5.62
N ALA A 257 6.29 39.76 -4.33
CA ALA A 257 7.05 39.16 -3.24
C ALA A 257 6.10 38.63 -2.15
N PRO A 258 5.35 37.55 -2.44
CA PRO A 258 4.36 37.02 -1.51
C PRO A 258 4.99 36.61 -0.19
N VAL A 259 4.36 36.99 0.91
CA VAL A 259 4.75 36.66 2.29
C VAL A 259 3.54 36.08 2.99
N PHE A 260 3.70 34.89 3.52
CA PHE A 260 2.58 34.18 4.14
C PHE A 260 2.57 34.32 5.68
N ALA A 261 1.37 34.31 6.24
CA ALA A 261 1.18 34.10 7.67
C ALA A 261 1.64 32.67 8.04
N PRO A 262 1.97 32.40 9.32
CA PRO A 262 2.20 31.05 9.78
C PRO A 262 0.98 30.15 9.50
N GLY A 263 1.24 28.92 8.99
CA GLY A 263 0.19 28.01 8.60
C GLY A 263 -0.84 27.73 9.71
N ARG A 264 -2.09 27.63 9.31
CA ARG A 264 -3.24 27.27 10.15
C ARG A 264 -3.92 26.02 9.56
N PRO A 265 -4.48 25.10 10.38
CA PRO A 265 -5.23 23.97 9.85
C PRO A 265 -6.48 24.48 9.11
N VAL A 266 -6.84 23.79 8.03
CA VAL A 266 -8.17 23.92 7.43
C VAL A 266 -9.19 23.33 8.39
N GLU A 267 -10.34 24.00 8.56
CA GLU A 267 -11.35 23.62 9.54
C GLU A 267 -12.70 23.28 8.88
N VAL A 268 -13.40 22.32 9.49
CA VAL A 268 -14.82 22.01 9.24
C VAL A 268 -15.56 22.16 10.57
N ASP A 269 -16.63 22.95 10.62
CA ASP A 269 -17.38 23.22 11.83
C ASP A 269 -16.54 23.71 13.02
N GLY A 270 -15.47 24.48 12.77
CA GLY A 270 -14.57 25.04 13.79
C GLY A 270 -13.63 23.98 14.41
N GLN A 271 -13.47 22.83 13.79
CA GLN A 271 -12.50 21.81 14.15
C GLN A 271 -11.55 21.55 13.00
N PRO A 272 -10.26 21.27 13.25
CA PRO A 272 -9.34 20.89 12.20
C PRO A 272 -9.88 19.72 11.36
N LEU A 273 -9.92 19.92 10.05
CA LEU A 273 -10.26 18.85 9.10
C LEU A 273 -9.28 17.70 9.27
N ARG A 274 -9.82 16.52 9.57
CA ARG A 274 -9.06 15.27 9.67
C ARG A 274 -9.66 14.23 8.75
N LEU A 275 -8.82 13.69 7.88
CA LEU A 275 -9.23 12.57 7.04
C LEU A 275 -8.93 11.23 7.71
N GLU A 276 -9.48 10.18 7.15
CA GLU A 276 -9.36 8.84 7.70
C GLU A 276 -7.92 8.31 7.60
N LEU A 277 -7.23 8.65 6.52
CA LEU A 277 -5.87 8.23 6.21
C LEU A 277 -4.93 9.41 6.00
N GLU A 278 -3.69 9.09 5.69
CA GLU A 278 -2.55 9.98 5.52
C GLU A 278 -2.17 10.14 4.04
N MET A 279 -1.07 10.83 3.74
CA MET A 279 -0.54 11.11 2.40
C MET A 279 -1.53 11.84 1.49
N LEU A 280 -2.06 12.93 2.00
CA LEU A 280 -3.14 13.66 1.32
C LEU A 280 -2.64 14.40 0.07
N GLN A 281 -3.31 14.13 -1.04
CA GLN A 281 -3.10 14.80 -2.32
C GLN A 281 -4.30 15.68 -2.63
N VAL A 282 -4.17 16.98 -2.37
CA VAL A 282 -5.29 17.92 -2.51
C VAL A 282 -5.25 18.67 -3.83
N VAL A 283 -6.44 18.86 -4.42
CA VAL A 283 -6.70 19.76 -5.55
C VAL A 283 -7.84 20.68 -5.16
N ALA A 284 -7.57 21.97 -5.15
CA ALA A 284 -8.58 23.03 -4.96
C ALA A 284 -9.23 23.34 -6.31
N VAL A 285 -10.53 23.14 -6.44
CA VAL A 285 -11.31 23.31 -7.67
C VAL A 285 -12.77 23.54 -7.35
N ASP A 286 -13.46 24.32 -8.14
CA ASP A 286 -14.93 24.46 -8.11
C ASP A 286 -15.54 23.21 -8.77
N TRP A 287 -15.85 22.18 -7.96
CA TRP A 287 -16.26 20.85 -8.46
C TRP A 287 -17.70 20.89 -9.01
N ASP A 288 -18.61 21.55 -8.33
CA ASP A 288 -20.02 21.58 -8.69
C ASP A 288 -20.43 22.84 -9.49
N ARG A 289 -19.45 23.72 -9.77
CA ARG A 289 -19.60 24.94 -10.57
C ARG A 289 -20.56 25.97 -9.96
N ASP A 290 -20.62 26.03 -8.65
CA ASP A 290 -21.39 27.03 -7.93
C ASP A 290 -20.63 28.36 -7.71
N GLY A 291 -19.34 28.40 -8.05
CA GLY A 291 -18.44 29.55 -7.96
C GLY A 291 -17.63 29.57 -6.67
N ASP A 292 -17.72 28.54 -5.84
CA ASP A 292 -16.95 28.37 -4.62
C ASP A 292 -15.86 27.30 -4.81
N THR A 293 -14.71 27.48 -4.20
CA THR A 293 -13.62 26.51 -4.33
C THR A 293 -13.80 25.35 -3.35
N ASP A 294 -13.94 24.15 -3.88
CA ASP A 294 -13.99 22.88 -3.16
C ASP A 294 -12.62 22.22 -3.05
N LEU A 295 -12.54 21.12 -2.29
CA LEU A 295 -11.36 20.31 -2.16
C LEU A 295 -11.62 18.88 -2.60
N VAL A 296 -10.88 18.43 -3.62
CA VAL A 296 -10.84 17.05 -4.07
C VAL A 296 -9.54 16.43 -3.54
N ILE A 297 -9.65 15.43 -2.66
CA ILE A 297 -8.52 14.94 -1.87
C ILE A 297 -8.36 13.43 -2.06
N GLY A 298 -7.22 13.02 -2.62
CA GLY A 298 -6.81 11.63 -2.68
C GLY A 298 -6.14 11.19 -1.39
N GLN A 299 -6.34 9.93 -1.02
CA GLN A 299 -5.76 9.29 0.15
C GLN A 299 -4.87 8.10 -0.24
N GLU A 300 -4.15 7.58 0.74
CA GLU A 300 -3.23 6.46 0.56
C GLU A 300 -3.89 5.20 -0.01
N ASP A 301 -5.10 4.87 0.42
CA ASP A 301 -5.81 3.66 -0.02
C ASP A 301 -6.41 3.74 -1.43
N GLY A 302 -6.11 4.82 -2.15
CA GLY A 302 -6.60 5.02 -3.51
C GLY A 302 -7.98 5.65 -3.61
N ARG A 303 -8.72 5.84 -2.49
CA ARG A 303 -10.02 6.52 -2.49
C ARG A 303 -9.85 8.04 -2.56
N VAL A 304 -10.89 8.70 -3.04
CA VAL A 304 -10.93 10.15 -3.19
C VAL A 304 -12.13 10.73 -2.44
N VAL A 305 -11.89 11.84 -1.77
CA VAL A 305 -12.86 12.55 -0.93
C VAL A 305 -13.16 13.91 -1.53
N LEU A 306 -14.41 14.32 -1.50
CA LEU A 306 -14.86 15.69 -1.74
C LEU A 306 -15.14 16.38 -0.40
N VAL A 307 -14.61 17.60 -0.24
CA VAL A 307 -14.98 18.53 0.83
C VAL A 307 -15.57 19.76 0.16
N GLU A 308 -16.89 19.82 0.13
CA GLU A 308 -17.65 20.88 -0.54
C GLU A 308 -17.63 22.17 0.27
N ASN A 309 -17.44 23.29 -0.41
CA ASN A 309 -17.55 24.63 0.16
C ASN A 309 -18.98 25.15 0.00
N ALA A 310 -19.70 25.40 1.07
CA ALA A 310 -21.05 25.92 1.06
C ALA A 310 -21.11 27.47 0.95
N GLY A 311 -20.04 28.07 0.47
CA GLY A 311 -19.89 29.50 0.24
C GLY A 311 -19.46 30.32 1.47
N HIS A 312 -18.94 31.50 1.21
CA HIS A 312 -18.51 32.48 2.22
C HIS A 312 -18.49 33.90 1.66
N ASP A 313 -18.50 34.88 2.57
CA ASP A 313 -18.37 36.30 2.22
C ASP A 313 -16.87 36.65 2.00
N ALA A 314 -16.61 37.69 1.19
CA ALA A 314 -15.25 38.18 0.96
C ALA A 314 -14.54 38.55 2.27
N GLY A 315 -13.29 38.16 2.43
CA GLY A 315 -12.49 38.35 3.63
C GLY A 315 -12.90 37.44 4.80
N THR A 316 -13.60 36.33 4.52
CA THR A 316 -13.94 35.29 5.51
C THR A 316 -13.54 33.90 5.00
N LEU A 317 -13.30 32.94 5.91
CA LEU A 317 -13.00 31.60 5.54
C LEU A 317 -14.21 30.84 4.99
N PRO A 318 -14.01 29.87 4.08
CA PRO A 318 -15.08 29.06 3.53
C PRO A 318 -15.77 28.20 4.59
N ARG A 319 -17.05 27.95 4.37
CA ARG A 319 -17.87 27.06 5.19
C ARG A 319 -17.84 25.66 4.55
N LEU A 320 -16.89 24.86 4.95
CA LEU A 320 -16.72 23.52 4.43
C LEU A 320 -17.76 22.56 5.03
N LYS A 321 -18.31 21.68 4.18
CA LYS A 321 -19.11 20.53 4.61
C LYS A 321 -18.21 19.38 5.07
N PRO A 322 -18.73 18.43 5.88
CA PRO A 322 -18.00 17.24 6.21
C PRO A 322 -17.54 16.45 4.96
N PRO A 323 -16.34 15.84 4.98
CA PRO A 323 -15.82 15.09 3.85
C PRO A 323 -16.72 13.92 3.48
N VAL A 324 -16.92 13.70 2.19
CA VAL A 324 -17.65 12.55 1.63
C VAL A 324 -16.81 11.85 0.56
N PHE A 325 -16.83 10.51 0.55
CA PHE A 325 -16.16 9.78 -0.52
C PHE A 325 -16.92 9.93 -1.84
N PHE A 326 -16.18 10.09 -2.92
CA PHE A 326 -16.75 9.91 -4.26
C PHE A 326 -17.30 8.49 -4.38
N ARG A 327 -18.46 8.36 -5.02
CA ARG A 327 -19.14 7.09 -5.23
C ARG A 327 -19.16 6.74 -6.70
N GLN A 328 -18.99 5.44 -7.00
CA GLN A 328 -19.09 4.91 -8.35
C GLN A 328 -20.07 3.75 -8.43
N ARG A 329 -20.58 3.44 -9.61
CA ARG A 329 -21.25 2.17 -9.86
C ARG A 329 -20.22 1.06 -9.65
N ALA A 330 -20.59 0.06 -8.86
CA ALA A 330 -19.65 -1.00 -8.49
C ALA A 330 -19.28 -1.87 -9.68
N ASP A 331 -17.99 -2.13 -9.84
CA ASP A 331 -17.45 -3.06 -10.84
C ASP A 331 -16.52 -4.09 -10.17
N LYS A 332 -15.42 -3.65 -9.60
CA LYS A 332 -14.39 -4.50 -8.98
C LYS A 332 -14.36 -4.34 -7.45
N VAL A 333 -14.16 -5.46 -6.75
CA VAL A 333 -14.07 -5.50 -5.30
C VAL A 333 -12.73 -4.94 -4.85
N LYS A 334 -12.77 -3.87 -4.05
CA LYS A 334 -11.59 -3.23 -3.47
C LYS A 334 -11.76 -3.12 -1.95
N CYS A 335 -10.71 -3.54 -1.20
CA CYS A 335 -10.65 -3.52 0.25
C CYS A 335 -9.45 -2.69 0.72
N GLY A 336 -9.62 -1.38 0.81
CA GLY A 336 -8.55 -0.45 1.20
C GLY A 336 -7.34 -0.50 0.26
N ALA A 337 -6.13 -0.60 0.84
CA ALA A 337 -4.87 -0.87 0.15
C ALA A 337 -4.10 -1.99 0.86
N LEU A 338 -3.21 -2.69 0.15
CA LEU A 338 -2.55 -3.91 0.61
C LEU A 338 -3.58 -4.88 1.23
N ALA A 339 -4.59 -5.24 0.46
CA ALA A 339 -5.65 -6.13 0.91
C ALA A 339 -5.09 -7.50 1.35
N THR A 340 -5.60 -7.99 2.48
CA THR A 340 -5.13 -9.24 3.10
C THR A 340 -6.31 -10.18 3.36
N PRO A 341 -6.88 -10.78 2.29
CA PRO A 341 -8.06 -11.61 2.42
C PRO A 341 -7.78 -12.94 3.13
N ASP A 342 -8.81 -13.44 3.78
CA ASP A 342 -9.00 -14.84 4.14
C ASP A 342 -10.38 -15.29 3.69
N ILE A 343 -10.53 -16.60 3.38
CA ILE A 343 -11.74 -17.18 2.81
C ILE A 343 -12.41 -18.03 3.89
N VAL A 344 -13.68 -17.77 4.15
CA VAL A 344 -14.47 -18.45 5.18
C VAL A 344 -15.96 -18.30 4.87
N ASP A 345 -16.76 -19.31 5.16
CA ASP A 345 -18.21 -19.17 5.29
C ASP A 345 -18.50 -18.44 6.62
N TRP A 346 -18.57 -17.10 6.59
CA TRP A 346 -18.60 -16.27 7.80
C TRP A 346 -19.97 -16.27 8.49
N ASP A 347 -21.06 -16.27 7.73
CA ASP A 347 -22.42 -16.20 8.27
C ASP A 347 -23.16 -17.54 8.25
N GLY A 348 -22.52 -18.62 7.78
CA GLY A 348 -23.05 -19.98 7.84
C GLY A 348 -24.13 -20.27 6.82
N ASP A 349 -24.18 -19.56 5.71
CA ASP A 349 -25.13 -19.76 4.63
C ASP A 349 -24.66 -20.82 3.60
N GLY A 350 -23.38 -21.18 3.63
CA GLY A 350 -22.74 -22.19 2.79
C GLY A 350 -21.96 -21.66 1.62
N ASP A 351 -22.01 -20.36 1.34
CA ASP A 351 -21.18 -19.68 0.36
C ASP A 351 -19.90 -19.16 1.05
N MET A 352 -18.75 -19.19 0.37
CA MET A 352 -17.49 -18.72 0.96
C MET A 352 -17.37 -17.21 0.84
N ASP A 353 -17.34 -16.54 1.98
CA ASP A 353 -17.13 -15.11 2.14
C ASP A 353 -15.65 -14.73 2.23
N LEU A 354 -15.39 -13.42 2.33
CA LEU A 354 -14.06 -12.88 2.58
C LEU A 354 -14.03 -12.06 3.86
N VAL A 355 -13.02 -12.31 4.68
CA VAL A 355 -12.62 -11.41 5.77
C VAL A 355 -11.26 -10.83 5.39
N SER A 356 -11.16 -9.52 5.22
CA SER A 356 -9.93 -8.87 4.76
C SER A 356 -9.47 -7.77 5.70
N GLY A 357 -8.17 -7.67 5.86
CA GLY A 357 -7.49 -6.52 6.44
C GLY A 357 -6.95 -5.57 5.39
N ASN A 358 -6.39 -4.43 5.84
CA ASN A 358 -5.81 -3.40 4.97
C ASN A 358 -4.82 -2.50 5.73
N THR A 359 -4.18 -1.56 5.00
CA THR A 359 -3.23 -0.60 5.59
C THR A 359 -3.85 0.31 6.64
N ALA A 360 -5.13 0.70 6.47
CA ALA A 360 -5.85 1.56 7.39
C ALA A 360 -6.11 0.92 8.77
N GLY A 361 -5.86 -0.40 8.88
CA GLY A 361 -6.00 -1.16 10.11
C GLY A 361 -7.42 -1.64 10.40
N PHE A 362 -8.32 -1.60 9.44
CA PHE A 362 -9.65 -2.17 9.55
C PHE A 362 -9.64 -3.69 9.29
N LEU A 363 -10.63 -4.37 9.82
CA LEU A 363 -11.07 -5.68 9.37
C LEU A 363 -12.43 -5.52 8.72
N GLU A 364 -12.59 -6.06 7.52
CA GLU A 364 -13.80 -5.92 6.70
C GLU A 364 -14.30 -7.29 6.25
N TRP A 365 -15.60 -7.49 6.29
CA TRP A 365 -16.31 -8.64 5.75
C TRP A 365 -16.93 -8.28 4.40
N ILE A 366 -16.80 -9.17 3.44
CA ILE A 366 -17.35 -9.06 2.09
C ILE A 366 -18.18 -10.30 1.86
N GLU A 367 -19.50 -10.16 1.92
CA GLU A 367 -20.46 -11.25 1.78
C GLU A 367 -20.53 -11.75 0.34
N ASN A 368 -20.46 -13.06 0.18
CA ASN A 368 -20.75 -13.77 -1.05
C ASN A 368 -22.23 -14.14 -1.08
N LEU A 369 -22.97 -13.63 -2.03
CA LEU A 369 -24.41 -13.90 -2.21
C LEU A 369 -24.66 -15.12 -3.11
N GLY A 370 -23.64 -15.93 -3.31
CA GLY A 370 -23.68 -17.11 -4.16
C GLY A 370 -23.88 -16.81 -5.65
N GLY A 371 -23.92 -17.89 -6.41
CA GLY A 371 -24.07 -17.86 -7.86
C GLY A 371 -22.77 -18.19 -8.60
N ASN A 372 -22.89 -18.43 -9.91
CA ASN A 372 -21.74 -18.66 -10.77
C ASN A 372 -21.85 -17.78 -12.02
N PRO A 373 -21.03 -16.70 -12.13
CA PRO A 373 -20.01 -16.26 -11.17
C PRO A 373 -20.62 -15.77 -9.85
N PRO A 374 -19.85 -15.82 -8.73
CA PRO A 374 -20.30 -15.37 -7.42
C PRO A 374 -20.61 -13.86 -7.42
N ARG A 375 -21.60 -13.46 -6.62
CA ARG A 375 -22.05 -12.06 -6.46
C ARG A 375 -21.64 -11.58 -5.08
N TRP A 376 -21.14 -10.38 -4.98
CA TRP A 376 -20.55 -9.85 -3.75
C TRP A 376 -21.28 -8.61 -3.23
N GLU A 377 -21.33 -8.46 -1.90
CA GLU A 377 -21.67 -7.19 -1.25
C GLU A 377 -20.45 -6.27 -1.13
N THR A 378 -20.71 -5.00 -0.79
CA THR A 378 -19.64 -4.06 -0.46
C THR A 378 -18.98 -4.42 0.87
N PRO A 379 -17.65 -4.16 1.05
CA PRO A 379 -16.98 -4.39 2.32
C PRO A 379 -17.68 -3.71 3.51
N VAL A 380 -17.90 -4.45 4.58
CA VAL A 380 -18.51 -3.97 5.83
C VAL A 380 -17.47 -4.09 6.94
N ARG A 381 -17.19 -3.00 7.66
CA ARG A 381 -16.26 -2.99 8.79
C ARG A 381 -16.77 -3.86 9.93
N LEU A 382 -15.94 -4.81 10.37
CA LEU A 382 -16.24 -5.65 11.51
C LEU A 382 -16.17 -4.87 12.82
N THR A 383 -16.97 -5.30 13.79
CA THR A 383 -17.00 -4.73 15.14
C THR A 383 -16.68 -5.79 16.19
N ALA A 384 -16.04 -5.40 17.27
CA ALA A 384 -15.79 -6.23 18.45
C ALA A 384 -16.28 -5.50 19.70
N GLY A 385 -17.15 -6.15 20.48
CA GLY A 385 -17.82 -5.51 21.61
C GLY A 385 -18.60 -4.24 21.23
N GLY A 386 -19.13 -4.16 20.01
CA GLY A 386 -19.89 -3.02 19.47
C GLY A 386 -19.02 -1.84 18.98
N THR A 387 -17.70 -1.98 18.95
CA THR A 387 -16.76 -0.97 18.44
C THR A 387 -16.12 -1.46 17.15
N VAL A 388 -16.00 -0.58 16.14
CA VAL A 388 -15.30 -0.92 14.88
C VAL A 388 -13.86 -1.34 15.18
N ILE A 389 -13.46 -2.47 14.64
CA ILE A 389 -12.08 -2.96 14.76
C ILE A 389 -11.19 -2.08 13.90
N ARG A 390 -10.25 -1.40 14.54
CA ARG A 390 -9.22 -0.60 13.90
C ARG A 390 -7.95 -0.60 14.71
N PHE A 391 -6.85 -1.02 14.10
CA PHE A 391 -5.50 -0.88 14.66
C PHE A 391 -4.81 0.34 14.08
N GLN A 392 -4.01 1.00 14.89
CA GLN A 392 -3.19 2.14 14.47
C GLN A 392 -1.86 2.13 15.24
N ALA A 393 -0.77 2.42 14.55
CA ALA A 393 0.56 2.45 15.15
C ALA A 393 0.70 3.57 16.20
N GLY A 394 0.06 4.71 15.96
CA GLY A 394 0.38 5.90 16.74
C GLY A 394 1.84 6.36 16.50
N PRO A 395 2.34 7.31 17.29
CA PRO A 395 3.60 7.98 16.97
C PRO A 395 4.86 7.12 17.15
N ASN A 396 4.76 5.95 17.82
CA ASN A 396 5.94 5.17 18.22
C ASN A 396 5.88 3.67 17.91
N LEU A 397 4.83 3.16 17.28
CA LEU A 397 4.66 1.73 17.03
C LEU A 397 4.71 1.37 15.54
N SER A 398 5.45 2.14 14.74
CA SER A 398 5.70 1.85 13.34
C SER A 398 7.17 2.02 13.01
N ILE A 399 7.65 1.25 12.05
CA ILE A 399 9.03 1.33 11.54
C ILE A 399 9.38 2.73 11.01
N GLN A 400 8.42 3.50 10.52
CA GLN A 400 8.61 4.86 10.01
C GLN A 400 8.13 5.95 10.99
N GLY A 401 7.84 5.58 12.23
CA GLY A 401 7.49 6.54 13.29
C GLY A 401 6.21 7.34 13.00
N PRO A 402 6.18 8.63 13.37
CA PRO A 402 4.97 9.46 13.30
C PRO A 402 4.33 9.59 11.92
N ALA A 403 5.09 9.38 10.84
CA ALA A 403 4.56 9.42 9.47
C ALA A 403 3.65 8.23 9.14
N GLU A 404 3.65 7.17 9.94
CA GLU A 404 2.75 6.02 9.80
C GLU A 404 1.78 5.89 10.99
N ALA A 405 1.51 6.97 11.69
CA ALA A 405 0.74 6.91 12.94
C ALA A 405 -0.67 6.33 12.79
N LYS A 406 -1.30 6.49 11.63
CA LYS A 406 -2.64 5.97 11.33
C LYS A 406 -2.65 4.60 10.68
N TRP A 407 -1.52 4.04 10.32
CA TRP A 407 -1.45 2.74 9.68
C TRP A 407 -1.56 1.62 10.72
N GLY A 408 -2.23 0.54 10.32
CA GLY A 408 -2.46 -0.61 11.21
C GLY A 408 -2.02 -1.93 10.58
N TYR A 409 -2.06 -2.06 9.25
CA TYR A 409 -1.66 -3.25 8.51
C TYR A 409 -2.21 -4.53 9.13
N THR A 410 -3.53 -4.59 9.26
CA THR A 410 -4.22 -5.78 9.76
C THR A 410 -4.11 -6.93 8.78
N ILE A 411 -3.81 -8.12 9.30
CA ILE A 411 -3.73 -9.34 8.50
C ILE A 411 -4.48 -10.43 9.26
N PRO A 412 -5.75 -10.68 8.91
CA PRO A 412 -6.58 -11.70 9.56
C PRO A 412 -6.19 -13.11 9.11
N THR A 413 -6.43 -14.06 9.99
CA THR A 413 -6.56 -15.48 9.73
C THR A 413 -7.80 -15.97 10.46
N VAL A 414 -8.75 -16.56 9.72
CA VAL A 414 -10.03 -17.01 10.28
C VAL A 414 -9.97 -18.51 10.54
N ALA A 415 -10.29 -18.92 11.76
CA ALA A 415 -10.36 -20.32 12.13
C ALA A 415 -11.22 -20.50 13.39
N ASP A 416 -11.76 -21.71 13.59
CA ASP A 416 -12.33 -22.12 14.88
C ASP A 416 -11.18 -22.33 15.87
N TRP A 417 -10.75 -21.22 16.52
CA TRP A 417 -9.55 -21.22 17.34
C TRP A 417 -9.75 -21.91 18.68
N ASP A 418 -10.92 -21.85 19.28
CA ASP A 418 -11.21 -22.46 20.56
C ASP A 418 -11.96 -23.79 20.51
N GLY A 419 -12.31 -24.25 19.30
CA GLY A 419 -12.95 -25.53 19.04
C GLY A 419 -14.44 -25.54 19.40
N ASP A 420 -15.13 -24.39 19.37
CA ASP A 420 -16.55 -24.29 19.67
C ASP A 420 -17.45 -24.39 18.42
N GLY A 421 -16.87 -24.47 17.23
CA GLY A 421 -17.54 -24.61 15.94
C GLY A 421 -17.88 -23.28 15.27
N LEU A 422 -17.44 -22.14 15.83
CA LEU A 422 -17.64 -20.82 15.26
C LEU A 422 -16.31 -20.26 14.69
N PRO A 423 -16.35 -19.48 13.61
CA PRO A 423 -15.15 -18.84 13.08
C PRO A 423 -14.72 -17.68 13.97
N ASP A 424 -13.51 -17.75 14.50
CA ASP A 424 -12.82 -16.68 15.20
C ASP A 424 -11.86 -15.95 14.26
N ILE A 425 -11.31 -14.80 14.68
CA ILE A 425 -10.29 -14.07 13.92
C ILE A 425 -9.02 -13.93 14.76
N LEU A 426 -7.90 -14.48 14.26
CA LEU A 426 -6.57 -14.11 14.71
C LEU A 426 -6.04 -13.01 13.80
N CYS A 427 -5.46 -11.96 14.37
CA CYS A 427 -5.01 -10.81 13.58
C CYS A 427 -3.59 -10.43 13.95
N ASN A 428 -2.70 -10.40 12.95
CA ASN A 428 -1.42 -9.72 13.03
C ASN A 428 -1.59 -8.25 12.64
N THR A 429 -0.74 -7.40 13.19
CA THR A 429 -0.81 -5.96 13.02
C THR A 429 0.57 -5.38 12.68
N ILE A 430 0.62 -4.06 12.56
CA ILE A 430 1.86 -3.32 12.30
C ILE A 430 2.96 -3.56 13.35
N VAL A 431 2.62 -3.97 14.56
CA VAL A 431 3.61 -4.20 15.63
C VAL A 431 4.07 -5.64 15.78
N GLY A 432 3.46 -6.59 15.07
CA GLY A 432 3.78 -8.01 15.19
C GLY A 432 3.18 -8.68 16.45
N LYS A 433 2.25 -8.02 17.11
CA LYS A 433 1.47 -8.60 18.20
C LYS A 433 0.23 -9.28 17.64
N ILE A 434 0.06 -10.55 17.97
CA ILE A 434 -1.11 -11.32 17.53
C ILE A 434 -2.20 -11.20 18.58
N VAL A 435 -3.38 -10.83 18.11
CA VAL A 435 -4.59 -10.77 18.90
C VAL A 435 -5.65 -11.72 18.37
N TRP A 436 -6.52 -12.17 19.25
CA TRP A 436 -7.64 -13.03 18.97
C TRP A 436 -8.95 -12.32 19.27
N PHE A 437 -9.85 -12.33 18.31
CA PHE A 437 -11.26 -11.92 18.45
C PHE A 437 -12.11 -13.17 18.49
N ARG A 438 -12.58 -13.54 19.65
CA ARG A 438 -13.45 -14.70 19.85
C ARG A 438 -14.85 -14.39 19.31
N ASN A 439 -15.43 -15.30 18.54
CA ASN A 439 -16.83 -15.25 18.15
C ASN A 439 -17.72 -15.79 19.28
N MET A 440 -18.48 -14.90 19.89
CA MET A 440 -19.41 -15.23 20.98
C MET A 440 -20.87 -15.32 20.51
N GLY A 441 -21.10 -15.16 19.22
CA GLY A 441 -22.43 -15.15 18.59
C GLY A 441 -22.91 -16.54 18.22
N THR A 442 -23.49 -16.64 17.04
CA THR A 442 -23.91 -17.89 16.40
C THR A 442 -23.32 -17.97 15.00
N ARG A 443 -23.45 -19.12 14.35
CA ARG A 443 -22.99 -19.32 12.97
C ARG A 443 -23.62 -18.31 12.00
N GLN A 444 -24.92 -17.98 12.18
CA GLN A 444 -25.65 -17.04 11.31
C GLN A 444 -25.52 -15.58 11.74
N HIS A 445 -25.06 -15.33 12.94
CA HIS A 445 -24.91 -13.97 13.49
C HIS A 445 -23.64 -13.91 14.34
N PRO A 446 -22.46 -13.80 13.69
CA PRO A 446 -21.19 -13.67 14.39
C PRO A 446 -21.14 -12.40 15.24
N GLU A 447 -20.70 -12.52 16.49
CA GLU A 447 -20.47 -11.41 17.42
C GLU A 447 -19.08 -11.53 18.03
N LEU A 448 -18.16 -10.66 17.64
CA LEU A 448 -16.80 -10.70 18.13
C LEU A 448 -16.67 -10.03 19.51
N ALA A 449 -16.02 -10.73 20.42
CA ALA A 449 -15.56 -10.20 21.68
C ALA A 449 -14.39 -9.21 21.48
N PRO A 450 -14.12 -8.31 22.42
CA PRO A 450 -12.92 -7.49 22.39
C PRO A 450 -11.64 -8.34 22.24
N ALA A 451 -10.64 -7.77 21.56
CA ALA A 451 -9.38 -8.45 21.29
C ALA A 451 -8.67 -8.94 22.58
N GLU A 452 -8.20 -10.18 22.54
CA GLU A 452 -7.33 -10.76 23.56
C GLU A 452 -5.97 -11.14 22.93
N PRO A 453 -4.83 -10.99 23.65
CA PRO A 453 -3.54 -11.42 23.13
C PRO A 453 -3.46 -12.95 23.04
N VAL A 454 -2.81 -13.46 21.99
CA VAL A 454 -2.44 -14.88 21.92
C VAL A 454 -1.22 -15.13 22.79
N HIS A 455 -1.29 -16.12 23.68
CA HIS A 455 -0.26 -16.39 24.69
C HIS A 455 0.61 -17.59 24.34
N VAL A 456 1.90 -17.47 24.69
CA VAL A 456 2.89 -18.55 24.64
C VAL A 456 3.44 -18.82 26.05
N ALA A 457 3.54 -20.08 26.42
CA ALA A 457 4.12 -20.52 27.68
C ALA A 457 5.66 -20.51 27.59
N TRP A 458 6.26 -19.34 27.57
CA TRP A 458 7.71 -19.19 27.57
C TRP A 458 8.30 -19.73 28.88
N PRO A 459 9.41 -20.48 28.83
CA PRO A 459 10.10 -20.91 30.05
C PRO A 459 10.75 -19.75 30.79
N ASP A 460 11.09 -18.68 30.05
CA ASP A 460 11.70 -17.45 30.53
C ASP A 460 10.96 -16.25 29.88
N GLU A 461 11.60 -15.08 29.78
CA GLU A 461 11.09 -13.93 29.09
C GLU A 461 10.87 -14.23 27.59
N PRO A 462 9.83 -13.67 26.95
CA PRO A 462 9.65 -13.82 25.51
C PRO A 462 10.85 -13.27 24.74
N PRO A 463 11.13 -13.77 23.53
CA PRO A 463 12.24 -13.28 22.74
C PRO A 463 12.04 -11.80 22.39
N ARG A 464 13.13 -11.02 22.41
CA ARG A 464 13.07 -9.63 21.98
C ARG A 464 13.28 -9.56 20.48
N PRO A 465 12.35 -8.93 19.72
CA PRO A 465 12.58 -8.69 18.30
C PRO A 465 13.75 -7.73 18.08
N HIS A 466 14.34 -7.75 16.90
CA HIS A 466 15.40 -6.81 16.54
C HIS A 466 14.91 -5.35 16.41
N TRP A 467 13.62 -5.16 16.10
CA TRP A 467 13.00 -3.84 16.14
C TRP A 467 12.68 -3.42 17.57
N ASN A 468 12.80 -2.17 17.88
CA ASN A 468 12.73 -1.65 19.25
C ASN A 468 11.54 -0.72 19.52
N TRP A 469 10.58 -0.60 18.60
CA TRP A 469 9.36 0.18 18.82
C TRP A 469 8.29 -0.56 19.64
N TRP A 470 8.48 -1.82 19.93
CA TRP A 470 7.60 -2.62 20.78
C TRP A 470 8.39 -3.55 21.71
N ASN A 471 8.04 -3.56 22.98
CA ASN A 471 8.61 -4.46 23.97
C ASN A 471 7.55 -5.52 24.36
N PRO A 472 7.80 -6.82 24.17
CA PRO A 472 6.90 -7.88 24.55
C PRO A 472 6.65 -7.91 26.08
N GLU A 473 5.40 -8.19 26.46
CA GLU A 473 5.01 -8.53 27.82
C GLU A 473 5.17 -10.04 28.07
N PRO A 474 5.27 -10.49 29.37
CA PRO A 474 5.32 -11.90 29.68
C PRO A 474 4.13 -12.66 29.07
N GLY A 475 4.43 -13.72 28.31
CA GLY A 475 3.42 -14.53 27.62
C GLY A 475 3.03 -14.05 26.23
N ASP A 476 3.46 -12.89 25.76
CA ASP A 476 3.16 -12.45 24.40
C ASP A 476 3.77 -13.39 23.34
N LEU A 477 3.01 -13.69 22.32
CA LEU A 477 3.51 -14.33 21.09
C LEU A 477 4.28 -13.28 20.28
N VAL A 478 5.57 -13.51 20.08
CA VAL A 478 6.44 -12.63 19.30
C VAL A 478 6.71 -13.24 17.94
N VAL A 479 6.10 -12.68 16.93
CA VAL A 479 6.28 -13.04 15.51
C VAL A 479 6.70 -11.82 14.73
N GLU A 480 7.10 -12.01 13.49
CA GLU A 480 7.41 -10.89 12.62
C GLU A 480 6.14 -10.07 12.34
N TRP A 481 6.27 -8.77 12.25
CA TRP A 481 5.18 -7.83 11.99
C TRP A 481 4.70 -7.91 10.54
N ARG A 482 3.43 -7.54 10.28
CA ARG A 482 2.79 -7.57 8.94
C ARG A 482 2.90 -8.95 8.27
N THR A 483 2.70 -10.05 9.01
CA THR A 483 2.75 -11.40 8.46
C THR A 483 1.41 -12.12 8.61
N LYS A 484 1.02 -12.94 7.62
CA LYS A 484 -0.13 -13.83 7.73
C LYS A 484 0.28 -15.10 8.48
N LEU A 485 -0.62 -15.56 9.32
CA LEU A 485 -0.50 -16.80 10.08
C LEU A 485 -1.13 -17.95 9.29
N ALA A 486 -0.74 -19.20 9.61
CA ALA A 486 -1.54 -20.36 9.28
C ALA A 486 -2.00 -21.04 10.56
N VAL A 487 -3.29 -21.33 10.65
CA VAL A 487 -3.90 -22.08 11.76
C VAL A 487 -4.24 -23.47 11.25
N ILE A 488 -3.61 -24.50 11.83
CA ILE A 488 -3.68 -25.87 11.35
C ILE A 488 -3.36 -26.85 12.49
N ASP A 489 -4.10 -27.96 12.59
CA ASP A 489 -3.73 -29.10 13.47
C ASP A 489 -2.57 -29.89 12.78
N LEU A 490 -1.33 -29.45 13.06
CA LEU A 490 -0.16 -30.01 12.36
C LEU A 490 0.25 -31.38 12.90
N ASN A 491 0.04 -31.62 14.19
CA ASN A 491 0.39 -32.88 14.85
C ASN A 491 -0.77 -33.87 14.87
N LYS A 492 -1.97 -33.48 14.43
CA LYS A 492 -3.19 -34.29 14.37
C LYS A 492 -3.69 -34.73 15.75
N ASP A 493 -3.57 -33.87 16.74
CA ASP A 493 -4.07 -34.12 18.09
C ASP A 493 -5.48 -33.57 18.35
N GLY A 494 -6.07 -32.91 17.36
CA GLY A 494 -7.41 -32.31 17.39
C GLY A 494 -7.43 -30.89 17.91
N LEU A 495 -6.28 -30.26 18.16
CA LEU A 495 -6.14 -28.87 18.56
C LEU A 495 -5.52 -28.05 17.43
N MET A 496 -6.02 -26.83 17.23
CA MET A 496 -5.45 -25.95 16.22
C MET A 496 -4.14 -25.35 16.70
N ASP A 497 -3.07 -25.66 15.98
CA ASP A 497 -1.74 -25.08 16.16
C ASP A 497 -1.58 -23.79 15.36
N LEU A 498 -0.46 -23.09 15.56
CA LEU A 498 -0.12 -21.89 14.82
C LEU A 498 1.20 -22.06 14.07
N VAL A 499 1.23 -21.70 12.81
CA VAL A 499 2.47 -21.55 12.02
C VAL A 499 2.63 -20.07 11.68
N ALA A 500 3.78 -19.51 12.02
CA ALA A 500 4.09 -18.10 11.83
C ALA A 500 5.57 -17.89 11.49
N VAL A 501 5.88 -16.72 10.94
CA VAL A 501 7.25 -16.27 10.78
C VAL A 501 7.72 -15.68 12.11
N ASP A 502 8.71 -16.30 12.73
CA ASP A 502 9.24 -15.87 14.03
C ASP A 502 10.02 -14.54 13.93
N HIS A 503 10.38 -13.98 15.08
CA HIS A 503 11.08 -12.70 15.19
C HIS A 503 12.46 -12.63 14.50
N GLU A 504 13.01 -13.75 14.04
CA GLU A 504 14.25 -13.83 13.27
C GLU A 504 14.00 -14.17 11.79
N GLY A 505 12.73 -14.23 11.36
CA GLY A 505 12.32 -14.46 9.98
C GLY A 505 12.22 -15.92 9.56
N PHE A 506 12.29 -16.89 10.48
CA PHE A 506 12.10 -18.31 10.19
C PHE A 506 10.64 -18.71 10.32
N LEU A 507 10.21 -19.64 9.47
CA LEU A 507 8.91 -20.29 9.66
C LEU A 507 8.99 -21.20 10.88
N ALA A 508 8.10 -20.99 11.85
CA ALA A 508 8.07 -21.73 13.10
C ALA A 508 6.67 -22.25 13.41
N TRP A 509 6.62 -23.41 14.03
CA TRP A 509 5.42 -24.06 14.55
C TRP A 509 5.29 -23.83 16.05
N TYR A 510 4.15 -23.31 16.46
CA TYR A 510 3.74 -23.08 17.84
C TYR A 510 2.63 -24.08 18.17
N GLU A 511 2.97 -25.16 18.86
CA GLU A 511 2.08 -26.25 19.21
C GLU A 511 1.07 -25.80 20.28
N ARG A 512 -0.20 -26.11 20.10
CA ARG A 512 -1.23 -25.88 21.09
C ARG A 512 -0.99 -26.78 22.30
N LEU A 513 -1.02 -26.23 23.51
CA LEU A 513 -0.94 -26.99 24.74
C LEU A 513 -2.29 -27.61 25.08
N GLY A 514 -2.25 -28.76 25.78
CA GLY A 514 -3.42 -29.58 26.10
C GLY A 514 -4.50 -28.89 26.94
N PRO A 515 -5.56 -29.61 27.32
CA PRO A 515 -6.83 -29.04 27.79
C PRO A 515 -6.74 -28.11 29.00
N GLU A 516 -5.76 -28.28 29.87
CA GLU A 516 -5.59 -27.46 31.06
C GLU A 516 -5.05 -26.05 30.73
N GLN A 517 -4.43 -25.89 29.54
CA GLN A 517 -3.90 -24.63 29.02
C GLN A 517 -4.40 -24.39 27.59
N ARG A 518 -5.67 -24.62 27.37
CA ARG A 518 -6.29 -24.81 26.05
C ARG A 518 -6.03 -23.65 25.05
N TYR A 519 -5.75 -22.43 25.48
CA TYR A 519 -5.46 -21.31 24.61
C TYR A 519 -3.98 -20.92 24.54
N ALA A 520 -3.12 -21.55 25.35
CA ALA A 520 -1.68 -21.29 25.31
C ALA A 520 -0.98 -22.13 24.25
N LEU A 521 0.08 -21.58 23.69
CA LEU A 521 0.99 -22.23 22.76
C LEU A 521 2.31 -22.58 23.45
N ALA A 522 2.96 -23.63 22.99
CA ALA A 522 4.37 -23.89 23.31
C ALA A 522 5.26 -22.88 22.54
N PRO A 523 6.49 -22.61 23.02
CA PRO A 523 7.48 -21.83 22.26
C PRO A 523 7.71 -22.37 20.87
N GLY A 524 7.85 -21.48 19.88
CA GLY A 524 7.96 -21.82 18.49
C GLY A 524 9.14 -22.75 18.18
N ARG A 525 8.90 -23.75 17.35
CA ARG A 525 9.93 -24.71 16.88
C ARG A 525 10.13 -24.56 15.38
N ARG A 526 11.36 -24.39 14.94
CA ARG A 526 11.76 -24.32 13.52
C ARG A 526 11.90 -25.74 12.97
N ILE A 527 10.83 -26.24 12.36
CA ILE A 527 10.76 -27.63 11.81
C ILE A 527 10.60 -27.65 10.29
N PHE A 528 10.46 -26.49 9.67
CA PHE A 528 10.27 -26.35 8.23
C PHE A 528 11.61 -26.18 7.53
N HIS A 529 11.82 -26.90 6.43
CA HIS A 529 13.08 -26.95 5.70
C HIS A 529 12.87 -26.66 4.22
N VAL A 530 13.92 -26.28 3.53
CA VAL A 530 13.97 -26.14 2.07
C VAL A 530 14.73 -27.30 1.47
N ALA A 531 14.23 -27.82 0.33
CA ALA A 531 14.84 -28.95 -0.38
C ALA A 531 16.18 -28.56 -1.01
N ASP A 532 16.36 -27.31 -1.40
CA ASP A 532 17.56 -26.80 -2.04
C ASP A 532 17.97 -25.45 -1.45
N PRO A 533 18.78 -25.45 -0.37
CA PRO A 533 19.17 -24.23 0.32
C PRO A 533 19.97 -23.23 -0.54
N GLU A 534 20.61 -23.68 -1.61
CA GLU A 534 21.42 -22.82 -2.49
C GLU A 534 20.57 -21.92 -3.40
N THR A 535 19.30 -22.27 -3.60
CA THR A 535 18.38 -21.49 -4.46
C THR A 535 17.66 -20.35 -3.73
N MET A 536 17.73 -20.31 -2.40
CA MET A 536 17.12 -19.23 -1.61
C MET A 536 17.85 -17.90 -1.79
N GLY A 537 17.51 -17.20 -2.84
CA GLY A 537 17.78 -15.76 -2.91
C GLY A 537 16.90 -15.04 -1.90
N VAL A 538 17.52 -14.50 -0.87
CA VAL A 538 16.85 -13.73 0.18
C VAL A 538 16.18 -12.50 -0.42
N ARG A 539 14.85 -12.43 -0.38
CA ARG A 539 14.06 -11.29 -0.86
C ARG A 539 13.06 -10.87 0.21
N ASP A 540 12.76 -9.58 0.27
CA ASP A 540 11.66 -9.09 1.10
C ASP A 540 10.31 -9.60 0.58
N GLY A 541 9.25 -9.44 1.37
CA GLY A 541 7.90 -9.86 1.01
C GLY A 541 7.36 -9.25 -0.29
N GLY A 542 7.96 -8.19 -0.81
CA GLY A 542 7.64 -7.56 -2.10
C GLY A 542 8.56 -8.00 -3.24
N GLY A 543 9.40 -9.02 -3.04
CA GLY A 543 10.34 -9.49 -4.05
C GLY A 543 11.54 -8.57 -4.31
N ARG A 544 11.70 -7.51 -3.52
CA ARG A 544 12.85 -6.61 -3.59
C ARG A 544 14.10 -7.30 -3.03
N PRO A 545 15.29 -7.02 -3.57
CA PRO A 545 16.53 -7.47 -2.95
C PRO A 545 16.58 -6.97 -1.50
N LEU A 546 16.87 -7.86 -0.55
CA LEU A 546 17.08 -7.45 0.83
C LEU A 546 18.33 -6.58 0.91
N SER A 547 18.20 -5.48 1.61
CA SER A 547 19.34 -4.71 2.07
C SER A 547 19.66 -5.16 3.50
N ILE A 548 20.86 -5.60 3.74
CA ILE A 548 21.41 -5.97 5.04
C ILE A 548 22.72 -5.24 5.24
N ASP A 549 23.01 -4.86 6.48
CA ASP A 549 24.34 -4.34 6.83
C ASP A 549 25.30 -5.54 6.98
N ILE A 550 25.97 -5.88 5.89
CA ILE A 550 26.85 -7.04 5.81
C ILE A 550 28.20 -6.74 6.45
N ASN A 551 28.64 -5.50 6.40
CA ASN A 551 29.96 -5.04 6.86
C ASN A 551 29.94 -4.45 8.28
N GLY A 552 28.76 -4.26 8.88
CA GLY A 552 28.62 -3.73 10.24
C GLY A 552 28.88 -2.24 10.37
N ASP A 553 28.77 -1.47 9.28
CA ASP A 553 29.02 -0.01 9.28
C ASP A 553 27.78 0.83 9.64
N GLY A 554 26.65 0.18 9.88
CA GLY A 554 25.37 0.80 10.22
C GLY A 554 24.58 1.29 9.00
N VAL A 555 24.99 0.95 7.78
CA VAL A 555 24.28 1.25 6.54
C VAL A 555 23.92 -0.05 5.83
N ASN A 556 22.68 -0.17 5.37
CA ASN A 556 22.24 -1.37 4.68
C ASN A 556 22.90 -1.53 3.30
N ASP A 557 23.42 -2.72 3.04
CA ASP A 557 23.99 -3.13 1.76
C ASP A 557 22.94 -3.77 0.86
N LEU A 558 23.11 -3.70 -0.44
CA LEU A 558 22.16 -4.21 -1.42
C LEU A 558 22.62 -5.55 -2.00
N GLN A 559 21.80 -6.59 -1.89
CA GLN A 559 22.02 -7.84 -2.59
C GLN A 559 21.42 -7.80 -4.01
N GLN A 560 22.21 -8.09 -5.01
CA GLN A 560 21.78 -8.26 -6.41
C GLN A 560 22.33 -9.59 -6.97
N ARG A 561 21.75 -10.05 -8.09
CA ARG A 561 22.35 -11.12 -8.90
C ARG A 561 23.08 -10.52 -10.10
N SER A 562 24.27 -11.03 -10.38
CA SER A 562 24.96 -10.71 -11.62
C SER A 562 24.17 -11.25 -12.83
N PRO A 563 24.43 -10.78 -14.05
CA PRO A 563 23.85 -11.37 -15.27
C PRO A 563 24.18 -12.87 -15.45
N SER A 564 25.23 -13.37 -14.80
CA SER A 564 25.61 -14.80 -14.76
C SER A 564 24.86 -15.60 -13.69
N GLY A 565 24.04 -14.94 -12.86
CA GLY A 565 23.28 -15.59 -11.79
C GLY A 565 24.00 -15.67 -10.45
N ASP A 566 25.27 -15.25 -10.37
CA ASP A 566 26.03 -15.25 -9.12
C ASP A 566 25.51 -14.17 -8.15
N PRO A 567 25.49 -14.44 -6.84
CA PRO A 567 25.13 -13.44 -5.85
C PRO A 567 26.11 -12.26 -5.90
N LEU A 568 25.56 -11.05 -6.03
CA LEU A 568 26.28 -9.80 -6.07
C LEU A 568 25.81 -8.95 -4.90
N PHE A 569 26.73 -8.61 -4.01
CA PHE A 569 26.43 -7.69 -2.90
C PHE A 569 27.07 -6.35 -3.19
N LEU A 570 26.29 -5.30 -3.03
CA LEU A 570 26.76 -3.94 -3.15
C LEU A 570 26.79 -3.33 -1.75
N CYS A 571 27.95 -3.27 -1.15
CA CYS A 571 28.15 -2.58 0.12
C CYS A 571 28.08 -1.07 -0.08
N SER A 572 27.32 -0.39 0.76
CA SER A 572 27.18 1.06 0.77
C SER A 572 27.89 1.63 1.99
N ASP A 573 28.99 2.29 1.81
CA ASP A 573 29.62 3.11 2.85
C ASP A 573 29.02 4.51 2.79
N ARG A 574 27.92 4.74 3.54
CA ARG A 574 27.25 6.04 3.71
C ARG A 574 27.21 6.90 2.44
N GLY A 575 26.98 6.26 1.29
CA GLY A 575 26.84 6.92 -0.01
C GLY A 575 28.12 7.24 -0.76
N ARG A 576 29.31 6.75 -0.35
CA ARG A 576 30.57 7.10 -1.02
C ARG A 576 31.18 6.03 -1.90
N ASP A 577 31.13 4.75 -1.54
CA ASP A 577 31.67 3.68 -2.38
C ASP A 577 30.80 2.44 -2.39
N ARG A 578 30.59 1.88 -3.57
CA ARG A 578 29.91 0.60 -3.75
C ARG A 578 30.94 -0.49 -3.97
N THR A 579 31.03 -1.42 -3.03
CA THR A 579 31.94 -2.57 -3.14
C THR A 579 31.16 -3.78 -3.66
N VAL A 580 31.69 -4.45 -4.68
CA VAL A 580 31.10 -5.63 -5.28
C VAL A 580 31.65 -6.88 -4.59
N VAL A 581 30.80 -7.69 -4.01
CA VAL A 581 31.15 -9.00 -3.47
C VAL A 581 31.18 -10.01 -4.62
N ARG A 582 32.30 -10.69 -4.80
CA ARG A 582 32.48 -11.71 -5.87
C ARG A 582 32.30 -13.14 -5.42
N ASP A 583 32.19 -13.36 -4.12
CA ASP A 583 32.09 -14.69 -3.52
C ASP A 583 31.05 -14.67 -2.40
N ALA A 584 30.13 -15.64 -2.39
CA ALA A 584 29.07 -15.75 -1.37
C ALA A 584 29.63 -15.99 0.06
N ARG A 585 30.93 -16.15 0.23
CA ARG A 585 31.60 -16.42 1.52
C ARG A 585 32.48 -15.30 2.00
N THR A 586 32.80 -14.33 1.15
CA THR A 586 33.76 -13.27 1.47
C THR A 586 33.35 -11.95 0.85
N ILE A 587 33.21 -10.92 1.67
CA ILE A 587 33.00 -9.54 1.25
C ILE A 587 34.37 -8.92 1.06
N TYR A 588 34.66 -8.45 -0.15
CA TYR A 588 35.88 -7.74 -0.45
C TYR A 588 35.63 -6.23 -0.33
N LEU A 589 35.95 -5.68 0.80
CA LEU A 589 36.07 -4.24 0.96
C LEU A 589 37.43 -3.77 0.38
N PRO A 590 37.56 -2.51 -0.08
CA PRO A 590 38.80 -2.04 -0.67
C PRO A 590 40.05 -2.22 0.21
N GLU A 591 39.87 -2.27 1.51
CA GLU A 591 40.97 -2.32 2.47
C GLU A 591 40.99 -3.57 3.36
N ASN A 592 39.88 -4.31 3.55
CA ASN A 592 39.83 -5.54 4.37
C ASN A 592 38.70 -6.49 3.95
N PRO A 593 39.01 -7.76 3.66
CA PRO A 593 37.97 -8.77 3.44
C PRO A 593 37.29 -9.14 4.76
N VAL A 594 35.96 -9.05 4.79
CA VAL A 594 35.14 -9.47 5.94
C VAL A 594 34.48 -10.81 5.63
N PRO A 595 34.65 -11.85 6.47
CA PRO A 595 34.02 -13.14 6.22
C PRO A 595 32.49 -13.02 6.34
N PHE A 596 31.79 -13.54 5.35
CA PHE A 596 30.34 -13.66 5.40
C PHE A 596 29.96 -14.67 6.48
N LEU A 597 29.16 -14.26 7.46
CA LEU A 597 28.66 -15.13 8.51
C LEU A 597 27.58 -16.04 7.92
N SER A 598 28.00 -17.19 7.38
CA SER A 598 27.06 -18.25 7.04
C SER A 598 26.38 -18.76 8.31
N PRO A 599 25.06 -18.98 8.33
CA PRO A 599 24.39 -19.64 9.43
C PRO A 599 25.07 -20.99 9.74
N PRO A 600 25.03 -21.47 11.01
CA PRO A 600 25.55 -22.78 11.35
C PRO A 600 25.02 -23.88 10.40
N ALA A 601 25.83 -24.86 10.06
CA ALA A 601 25.46 -25.92 9.12
C ALA A 601 24.14 -26.64 9.49
N SER A 602 23.79 -26.70 10.78
CA SER A 602 22.53 -27.24 11.29
C SER A 602 21.29 -26.39 10.94
N GLU A 603 21.46 -25.13 10.56
CA GLU A 603 20.37 -24.20 10.23
C GLU A 603 20.27 -23.90 8.75
N GLN A 604 21.22 -24.34 7.91
CA GLN A 604 21.29 -24.00 6.49
C GLN A 604 20.08 -24.49 5.66
N SER A 605 19.37 -25.50 6.14
CA SER A 605 18.16 -26.00 5.48
C SER A 605 16.86 -25.46 6.07
N LEU A 606 16.90 -24.75 7.19
CA LEU A 606 15.68 -24.17 7.78
C LEU A 606 15.07 -23.14 6.84
N LEU A 607 13.75 -23.19 6.71
CA LEU A 607 13.03 -22.24 5.87
C LEU A 607 13.00 -20.87 6.57
N ARG A 608 13.81 -19.98 6.08
CA ARG A 608 13.82 -18.58 6.46
C ARG A 608 12.96 -17.78 5.48
N ALA A 609 11.73 -17.49 5.85
CA ALA A 609 10.77 -16.83 4.99
C ALA A 609 11.11 -15.34 4.78
N ASN A 610 11.74 -14.71 5.76
CA ASN A 610 12.27 -13.36 5.64
C ASN A 610 13.75 -13.32 6.03
N GLY A 611 14.60 -13.07 5.07
CA GLY A 611 16.04 -13.22 5.23
C GLY A 611 16.76 -11.90 5.45
N GLY A 612 16.37 -11.11 6.32
CA GLY A 612 17.06 -9.89 6.71
C GLY A 612 17.11 -9.74 8.21
N TRP A 613 17.30 -8.55 8.65
CA TRP A 613 16.98 -8.17 10.02
C TRP A 613 15.46 -8.24 10.13
N ALA A 614 14.97 -9.32 10.75
CA ALA A 614 13.55 -9.47 11.01
C ALA A 614 13.01 -8.18 11.64
N GLY A 615 11.87 -7.72 11.14
CA GLY A 615 11.28 -6.47 11.55
C GLY A 615 11.64 -5.24 10.73
N ARG A 616 12.67 -5.27 9.88
CA ARG A 616 12.91 -4.13 8.98
C ARG A 616 12.00 -4.13 7.75
N SER A 617 11.47 -5.28 7.37
CA SER A 617 10.71 -5.40 6.13
C SER A 617 9.41 -6.19 6.25
N GLY A 618 9.22 -7.02 7.26
CA GLY A 618 7.96 -7.76 7.48
C GLY A 618 7.27 -8.28 6.22
N ARG A 619 5.94 -8.29 6.22
CA ARG A 619 5.12 -8.46 5.01
C ARG A 619 5.16 -9.86 4.40
N ARG A 620 5.51 -10.91 5.16
CA ARG A 620 5.34 -12.29 4.69
C ARG A 620 3.92 -12.75 4.94
N THR A 621 3.24 -13.08 3.86
CA THR A 621 1.92 -13.66 3.89
C THR A 621 1.96 -15.04 3.27
N LEU A 622 1.24 -15.97 3.84
CA LEU A 622 1.28 -17.38 3.44
C LEU A 622 -0.05 -18.09 3.69
N VAL A 623 -0.25 -19.17 2.95
CA VAL A 623 -1.28 -20.18 3.22
C VAL A 623 -0.62 -21.54 3.18
N MET A 624 -0.98 -22.43 4.09
CA MET A 624 -0.58 -23.84 4.09
C MET A 624 -1.80 -24.70 3.74
N THR A 625 -1.70 -25.46 2.66
CA THR A 625 -2.77 -26.33 2.15
C THR A 625 -2.18 -27.49 1.38
N ASP A 626 -2.92 -28.57 1.18
CA ASP A 626 -2.59 -29.63 0.22
C ASP A 626 -3.09 -29.23 -1.17
N TRP A 627 -2.32 -28.33 -1.84
CA TRP A 627 -2.74 -27.68 -3.07
C TRP A 627 -2.91 -28.63 -4.24
N ASP A 628 -2.04 -29.63 -4.36
CA ASP A 628 -2.08 -30.60 -5.46
C ASP A 628 -2.76 -31.95 -5.08
N ARG A 629 -3.36 -32.00 -3.88
CA ARG A 629 -4.10 -33.16 -3.33
C ARG A 629 -3.27 -34.45 -3.29
N ASP A 630 -1.95 -34.31 -3.00
CA ASP A 630 -1.04 -35.46 -2.87
C ASP A 630 -0.93 -35.99 -1.42
N GLY A 631 -1.64 -35.36 -0.49
CA GLY A 631 -1.68 -35.72 0.94
C GLY A 631 -0.57 -35.07 1.75
N ARG A 632 0.18 -34.12 1.19
CA ARG A 632 1.20 -33.33 1.86
C ARG A 632 0.80 -31.86 1.88
N LEU A 633 1.29 -31.15 2.87
CA LEU A 633 1.09 -29.70 2.93
C LEU A 633 2.04 -28.99 1.98
N ASP A 634 1.50 -28.13 1.15
CA ASP A 634 2.21 -27.13 0.37
C ASP A 634 2.16 -25.78 1.09
N LEU A 635 3.01 -24.87 0.66
CA LEU A 635 3.06 -23.50 1.14
C LEU A 635 2.93 -22.55 -0.05
N ILE A 636 1.90 -21.73 -0.05
CA ILE A 636 1.73 -20.63 -1.00
C ILE A 636 2.14 -19.34 -0.29
N MET A 637 3.19 -18.69 -0.78
CA MET A 637 3.82 -17.56 -0.10
C MET A 637 3.96 -16.37 -1.04
N ASN A 638 3.80 -15.17 -0.53
CA ASN A 638 3.86 -13.96 -1.33
C ASN A 638 5.23 -13.69 -1.97
N GLY A 639 5.17 -12.92 -3.06
CA GLY A 639 6.31 -12.47 -3.85
C GLY A 639 5.88 -11.22 -4.64
N VAL A 640 6.29 -11.09 -5.89
CA VAL A 640 5.72 -10.09 -6.82
C VAL A 640 4.27 -10.41 -7.20
N ASN A 641 3.91 -11.69 -7.13
CA ASN A 641 2.55 -12.21 -6.98
C ASN A 641 2.55 -13.22 -5.82
N VAL A 642 2.43 -14.52 -6.05
CA VAL A 642 2.62 -15.58 -5.05
C VAL A 642 3.41 -16.73 -5.66
N ASN A 643 4.22 -17.39 -4.84
CA ASN A 643 5.00 -18.56 -5.20
C ASN A 643 4.43 -19.81 -4.57
N LEU A 644 4.42 -20.91 -5.31
CA LEU A 644 4.16 -22.24 -4.77
C LEU A 644 5.45 -22.88 -4.24
N TRP A 645 5.41 -23.32 -3.00
CA TRP A 645 6.43 -24.12 -2.34
C TRP A 645 5.85 -25.51 -2.07
N ARG A 646 6.21 -26.44 -2.91
CA ARG A 646 5.65 -27.80 -2.86
C ARG A 646 6.27 -28.62 -1.73
N GLY A 647 5.41 -29.26 -0.94
CA GLY A 647 5.83 -30.19 0.10
C GLY A 647 6.41 -31.48 -0.49
N THR A 648 7.66 -31.79 -0.20
CA THR A 648 8.33 -33.01 -0.72
C THR A 648 8.23 -34.21 0.21
N GLY A 649 7.98 -33.99 1.51
CA GLY A 649 7.85 -35.03 2.52
C GLY A 649 9.10 -35.88 2.70
N GLU A 650 10.27 -35.38 2.35
CA GLU A 650 11.54 -36.10 2.45
C GLU A 650 11.94 -36.32 3.93
N ASP A 651 12.42 -37.54 4.24
CA ASP A 651 12.92 -37.93 5.56
C ASP A 651 11.95 -37.72 6.76
N GLY A 652 10.65 -37.68 6.51
CA GLY A 652 9.65 -37.43 7.56
C GLY A 652 9.70 -36.00 8.11
N ARG A 653 10.31 -35.07 7.38
CA ARG A 653 10.40 -33.64 7.70
C ARG A 653 9.42 -32.84 6.86
N GLN A 654 9.10 -31.64 7.32
CA GLN A 654 8.38 -30.61 6.55
C GLN A 654 9.38 -29.90 5.63
N VAL A 655 9.57 -30.46 4.42
CA VAL A 655 10.54 -29.96 3.43
C VAL A 655 9.82 -29.42 2.22
N PHE A 656 10.12 -28.18 1.82
CA PHE A 656 9.48 -27.48 0.72
C PHE A 656 10.45 -27.19 -0.42
N ARG A 657 9.96 -27.27 -1.65
CA ARG A 657 10.68 -26.89 -2.87
C ARG A 657 9.98 -25.68 -3.52
N ASP A 658 10.73 -24.64 -3.81
CA ASP A 658 10.20 -23.46 -4.52
C ASP A 658 9.98 -23.82 -6.01
N GLU A 659 8.72 -23.86 -6.44
CA GLU A 659 8.32 -24.08 -7.83
C GLU A 659 8.17 -22.75 -8.60
N GLY A 660 8.40 -21.63 -7.92
CA GLY A 660 8.33 -20.29 -8.50
C GLY A 660 6.92 -19.66 -8.49
N PRO A 661 6.76 -18.57 -9.24
CA PRO A 661 5.52 -17.79 -9.24
C PRO A 661 4.39 -18.52 -9.95
N MET A 662 3.20 -18.50 -9.35
CA MET A 662 2.00 -19.18 -9.84
C MET A 662 1.34 -18.46 -11.04
N SER A 663 1.64 -17.19 -11.27
CA SER A 663 1.21 -16.43 -12.45
C SER A 663 2.30 -15.47 -12.94
N ASP A 664 2.15 -14.91 -14.14
CA ASP A 664 3.08 -13.91 -14.70
C ASP A 664 2.72 -12.47 -14.32
N LEU A 665 1.57 -12.25 -13.68
CA LEU A 665 1.16 -10.91 -13.26
C LEU A 665 2.07 -10.37 -12.15
N VAL A 666 2.37 -9.07 -12.22
CA VAL A 666 3.07 -8.34 -11.17
C VAL A 666 2.03 -7.61 -10.33
N LEU A 667 1.65 -8.21 -9.20
CA LEU A 667 0.56 -7.73 -8.36
C LEU A 667 1.01 -6.82 -7.21
N SER A 668 2.32 -6.68 -7.02
CA SER A 668 2.82 -5.86 -5.92
C SER A 668 4.22 -5.33 -6.16
N GLY A 669 4.48 -4.13 -5.67
CA GLY A 669 5.81 -3.60 -5.38
C GLY A 669 6.21 -3.74 -3.91
N HIS A 670 5.24 -3.99 -3.01
CA HIS A 670 5.44 -4.14 -1.57
C HIS A 670 5.03 -5.52 -1.06
N SER A 671 3.76 -5.93 -1.23
CA SER A 671 3.24 -7.21 -0.72
C SER A 671 1.97 -7.62 -1.43
N THR A 672 1.77 -8.93 -1.57
CA THR A 672 0.51 -9.59 -1.89
C THR A 672 0.07 -10.45 -0.71
N CYS A 673 -1.17 -10.92 -0.69
CA CYS A 673 -1.65 -11.83 0.33
C CYS A 673 -2.50 -12.95 -0.29
N PRO A 674 -2.03 -14.20 -0.26
CA PRO A 674 -2.81 -15.34 -0.77
C PRO A 674 -3.91 -15.77 0.20
N ALA A 675 -5.02 -16.23 -0.38
CA ALA A 675 -6.05 -17.03 0.26
C ALA A 675 -6.49 -18.15 -0.68
N VAL A 676 -6.93 -19.27 -0.15
CA VAL A 676 -7.34 -20.46 -0.90
C VAL A 676 -8.69 -20.95 -0.41
N GLY A 677 -9.61 -21.23 -1.32
CA GLY A 677 -10.94 -21.75 -1.01
C GLY A 677 -11.81 -21.84 -2.25
N ASP A 678 -12.93 -22.53 -2.13
CA ASP A 678 -13.94 -22.74 -3.19
C ASP A 678 -14.92 -21.54 -3.19
N LEU A 679 -14.63 -20.54 -4.03
CA LEU A 679 -15.41 -19.30 -4.08
C LEU A 679 -16.67 -19.39 -4.95
N ASP A 680 -16.71 -20.30 -5.93
CA ASP A 680 -17.84 -20.44 -6.84
C ASP A 680 -18.72 -21.67 -6.56
N GLY A 681 -18.38 -22.44 -5.52
CA GLY A 681 -19.13 -23.57 -5.03
C GLY A 681 -19.04 -24.83 -5.92
N ASP A 682 -17.99 -24.95 -6.75
CA ASP A 682 -17.81 -26.09 -7.66
C ASP A 682 -17.07 -27.29 -7.01
N GLY A 683 -16.58 -27.13 -5.79
CA GLY A 683 -15.85 -28.14 -5.02
C GLY A 683 -14.36 -28.17 -5.31
N VAL A 684 -13.83 -27.16 -6.00
CA VAL A 684 -12.40 -26.99 -6.31
C VAL A 684 -11.88 -25.71 -5.70
N ASP A 685 -10.84 -25.82 -4.91
CA ASP A 685 -10.19 -24.62 -4.34
C ASP A 685 -9.54 -23.76 -5.41
N GLU A 686 -9.72 -22.47 -5.26
CA GLU A 686 -9.15 -21.44 -6.09
C GLU A 686 -8.16 -20.59 -5.30
N LEU A 687 -7.32 -19.86 -6.03
CA LEU A 687 -6.39 -18.91 -5.45
C LEU A 687 -6.97 -17.50 -5.57
N LEU A 688 -7.15 -16.84 -4.44
CA LEU A 688 -7.43 -15.41 -4.34
C LEU A 688 -6.19 -14.68 -3.85
N ILE A 689 -5.84 -13.58 -4.48
CA ILE A 689 -4.68 -12.77 -4.08
C ILE A 689 -5.14 -11.35 -3.78
N GLY A 690 -4.98 -10.91 -2.54
CA GLY A 690 -5.06 -9.51 -2.18
C GLY A 690 -3.81 -8.77 -2.66
N ALA A 691 -3.98 -7.65 -3.35
CA ALA A 691 -2.88 -6.92 -3.97
C ALA A 691 -2.62 -5.56 -3.31
N GLU A 692 -1.52 -4.93 -3.69
CA GLU A 692 -1.09 -3.64 -3.15
C GLU A 692 -2.09 -2.52 -3.44
N ASP A 693 -2.74 -2.56 -4.59
CA ASP A 693 -3.77 -1.59 -4.98
C ASP A 693 -5.13 -1.78 -4.26
N GLY A 694 -5.21 -2.78 -3.38
CA GLY A 694 -6.40 -3.09 -2.60
C GLY A 694 -7.47 -3.89 -3.34
N PHE A 695 -7.27 -4.17 -4.63
CA PHE A 695 -8.15 -5.09 -5.35
C PHE A 695 -7.83 -6.55 -5.02
N LEU A 696 -8.83 -7.41 -5.19
CA LEU A 696 -8.74 -8.84 -5.02
C LEU A 696 -8.64 -9.50 -6.40
N TYR A 697 -7.66 -10.37 -6.60
CA TYR A 697 -7.38 -11.02 -7.88
C TYR A 697 -7.70 -12.51 -7.78
N TRP A 698 -8.64 -12.98 -8.57
CA TRP A 698 -9.17 -14.34 -8.56
C TRP A 698 -8.55 -15.18 -9.68
N PHE A 699 -8.03 -16.35 -9.30
CA PHE A 699 -7.36 -17.28 -10.19
C PHE A 699 -7.99 -18.68 -10.07
N PRO A 700 -8.99 -19.02 -10.91
CA PRO A 700 -9.43 -20.40 -11.05
C PRO A 700 -8.28 -21.32 -11.50
N PRO A 701 -8.25 -22.62 -11.10
CA PRO A 701 -7.11 -23.51 -11.31
C PRO A 701 -6.58 -23.55 -12.74
N GLY A 702 -7.41 -23.58 -13.75
CA GLY A 702 -7.04 -23.58 -15.16
C GLY A 702 -6.40 -22.30 -15.69
N THR A 703 -6.21 -21.28 -14.86
CA THR A 703 -5.64 -19.97 -15.23
C THR A 703 -4.26 -19.72 -14.66
N LEU A 704 -3.79 -20.61 -13.81
CA LEU A 704 -2.44 -20.61 -13.24
C LEU A 704 -1.45 -21.28 -14.18
N LYS A 705 -0.15 -21.11 -13.92
CA LYS A 705 0.89 -21.76 -14.71
C LYS A 705 0.76 -23.30 -14.63
N PRO A 706 0.85 -24.03 -15.75
CA PRO A 706 0.64 -25.48 -15.76
C PRO A 706 1.54 -26.27 -14.80
N GLU A 707 2.76 -25.82 -14.58
CA GLU A 707 3.71 -26.42 -13.64
C GLU A 707 3.28 -26.29 -12.16
N THR A 708 2.43 -25.32 -11.86
CA THR A 708 1.93 -25.08 -10.49
C THR A 708 0.57 -25.70 -10.23
N VAL A 709 -0.07 -26.24 -11.28
CA VAL A 709 -1.36 -26.94 -11.21
C VAL A 709 -1.13 -28.37 -11.69
N LYS A 710 -1.23 -29.34 -10.80
CA LYS A 710 -1.32 -30.75 -11.22
C LYS A 710 -2.78 -31.19 -11.24
N PRO A 711 -3.13 -32.02 -12.25
CA PRO A 711 -4.48 -32.58 -12.38
C PRO A 711 -4.82 -33.56 -11.26
#